data_7785c033e0c5ae43a459b232c7b94df6
#
_entry.id   7785c033e0c5ae43a459b232c7b94df6
#
_cell.length_a   1.000
_cell.length_b   1.000
_cell.length_c   1.000
_cell.angle_alpha   90.00
_cell.angle_beta   90.00
_cell.angle_gamma   90.00
#
_symmetry.space_group_name_H-M   'P 1'
#
loop_
_entity.id
_entity.type
_entity.pdbx_description
1 polymer ?
#
loop_
_entity_poly.entity_id
_entity_poly.type
_entity_poly.pdbx_seq_one_letter_code
_entity_poly.pdbx_strand_id
1 'polypeptide(L)'
;MTVIKRNGSEVTFDITKIIAAITKANESVDESIRMTPMQIQRIAESVEFSCLKMNRSPSVEEIQDLVEYQIMAHGAFEVAKNYVTYRYTRSLVRRSNTTDEKILSLIECCNEEAKQENANKNPVVNSTQRDYMAGEVSRDITERILLPQEIVEAHREGIIHFHDADYYAQHMHNCDLVNLEDMLQNGTVITGTLIERPHSFATACNIATQIVAQVASNQYGGQSISLTHLAPFVEVSRQKIRKIVEAEMASIGADPGAEKITELVEARLREEIRRGVQTIQYQVVTLLTTNGQAPFITVFMYLGEAENEREKKDLAMIIEEMLLQRYQGVKNEDGVWVTPAFPKLIYVLEEDNITEDAPYWYLTELAAKCTARRMVPDYISEKKMRELKGDVYTCMGCRSFLTPDRFTDAGIGNIANAKNYQPGKHKYYGRFNQGVVTINLPDVALSSGGNLDKFWKIFEERLELCHKALQCRHNRLKGTPSDAAPILWQYGALARLKKGETIDKLLFNGYSTISLGYAGLYECVKYMTGKSHTDPAATPFALSIMQKKNDKCAEWKKAENIDYSLYGTSLESTTYKFAKCLQRRFGIIEGITDKGYITNSYHVNVTEEINAFEKLRFEAQFQHLSPGGAISYVEVPDMQNNIPAVLEVMKFIYNNIIYAELNTKSDYCQVCGWDGEIQIVEDNGKLIWKCPKCGNTDQDKMNVARRTCGYIGTQFWNQGRTQEIRDRVLHL
;
A
#
# COMPACT_ATOMS: atom_id res chain seq x y z
N MET A 1 31.04 -22.32 -11.38
CA MET A 1 30.33 -23.57 -11.03
C MET A 1 28.93 -23.17 -10.54
N THR A 2 27.92 -23.90 -11.01
CA THR A 2 26.52 -23.70 -10.55
C THR A 2 26.12 -24.80 -9.58
N VAL A 3 25.08 -24.53 -8.78
CA VAL A 3 24.53 -25.46 -7.79
C VAL A 3 23.03 -25.59 -8.03
N ILE A 4 22.53 -26.80 -8.02
CA ILE A 4 21.11 -27.10 -8.16
C ILE A 4 20.45 -26.94 -6.79
N LYS A 5 19.58 -25.92 -6.67
CA LYS A 5 18.72 -25.77 -5.51
C LYS A 5 17.68 -26.89 -5.42
N ARG A 6 17.08 -27.05 -4.22
CA ARG A 6 16.02 -28.04 -3.97
C ARG A 6 14.76 -27.87 -4.83
N ASN A 7 14.50 -26.65 -5.30
CA ASN A 7 13.41 -26.35 -6.23
C ASN A 7 13.77 -26.57 -7.71
N GLY A 8 14.94 -27.15 -7.97
CA GLY A 8 15.46 -27.43 -9.33
C GLY A 8 16.14 -26.24 -10.04
N SER A 9 16.12 -25.03 -9.45
CA SER A 9 16.80 -23.87 -10.05
C SER A 9 18.31 -23.94 -9.86
N GLU A 10 19.06 -23.47 -10.86
CA GLU A 10 20.52 -23.36 -10.77
C GLU A 10 20.92 -21.95 -10.30
N VAL A 11 21.90 -21.89 -9.40
CA VAL A 11 22.48 -20.64 -8.89
C VAL A 11 24.01 -20.79 -8.86
N THR A 12 24.70 -19.65 -8.88
CA THR A 12 26.16 -19.62 -8.72
C THR A 12 26.58 -20.18 -7.36
N PHE A 13 27.60 -21.00 -7.34
CA PHE A 13 28.18 -21.51 -6.09
C PHE A 13 28.76 -20.37 -5.26
N ASP A 14 28.48 -20.39 -3.97
CA ASP A 14 28.88 -19.34 -3.02
C ASP A 14 29.46 -19.99 -1.77
N ILE A 15 30.80 -20.00 -1.68
CA ILE A 15 31.56 -20.59 -0.57
C ILE A 15 31.23 -19.93 0.78
N THR A 16 30.82 -18.67 0.78
CA THR A 16 30.52 -17.92 2.02
C THR A 16 29.35 -18.53 2.79
N LYS A 17 28.40 -19.15 2.07
CA LYS A 17 27.26 -19.85 2.67
C LYS A 17 27.70 -21.12 3.41
N ILE A 18 28.72 -21.81 2.91
CA ILE A 18 29.29 -22.97 3.58
C ILE A 18 30.01 -22.55 4.85
N ILE A 19 30.84 -21.50 4.77
CA ILE A 19 31.57 -20.92 5.90
C ILE A 19 30.56 -20.51 6.99
N ALA A 20 29.52 -19.78 6.63
CA ALA A 20 28.50 -19.33 7.57
C ALA A 20 27.78 -20.50 8.26
N ALA A 21 27.42 -21.55 7.51
CA ALA A 21 26.74 -22.73 8.06
C ALA A 21 27.64 -23.50 9.04
N ILE A 22 28.93 -23.66 8.74
CA ILE A 22 29.90 -24.32 9.60
C ILE A 22 30.15 -23.46 10.85
N THR A 23 30.31 -22.13 10.69
CA THR A 23 30.53 -21.19 11.80
C THR A 23 29.38 -21.28 12.80
N LYS A 24 28.14 -21.26 12.34
CA LYS A 24 26.96 -21.37 13.19
C LYS A 24 26.92 -22.67 13.98
N ALA A 25 27.29 -23.80 13.35
CA ALA A 25 27.39 -25.07 14.06
C ALA A 25 28.56 -25.07 15.08
N ASN A 26 29.66 -24.41 14.74
CA ASN A 26 30.83 -24.25 15.60
C ASN A 26 30.56 -23.37 16.84
N GLU A 27 29.76 -22.33 16.69
CA GLU A 27 29.35 -21.45 17.79
C GLU A 27 28.41 -22.13 18.80
N SER A 28 27.72 -23.19 18.39
CA SER A 28 26.80 -23.95 19.24
C SER A 28 27.46 -24.99 20.15
N VAL A 29 28.77 -25.14 20.08
CA VAL A 29 29.55 -26.02 20.97
C VAL A 29 30.40 -25.22 21.96
N ASP A 30 30.89 -25.90 23.01
CA ASP A 30 31.75 -25.30 24.00
C ASP A 30 33.01 -24.66 23.38
N GLU A 31 33.44 -23.51 23.86
CA GLU A 31 34.57 -22.77 23.34
C GLU A 31 35.85 -23.58 23.25
N SER A 32 36.07 -24.48 24.17
CA SER A 32 37.28 -25.34 24.28
C SER A 32 37.44 -26.33 23.12
N ILE A 33 36.34 -26.63 22.41
CA ILE A 33 36.32 -27.60 21.30
C ILE A 33 35.97 -26.97 19.95
N ARG A 34 35.85 -25.64 19.89
CA ARG A 34 35.57 -24.92 18.67
C ARG A 34 36.72 -24.97 17.67
N MET A 35 36.36 -25.14 16.42
CA MET A 35 37.30 -24.94 15.33
C MET A 35 37.69 -23.46 15.19
N THR A 36 38.94 -23.23 14.81
CA THR A 36 39.40 -21.89 14.44
C THR A 36 38.83 -21.43 13.10
N PRO A 37 38.74 -20.12 12.83
CA PRO A 37 38.29 -19.62 11.53
C PRO A 37 39.11 -20.17 10.35
N MET A 38 40.40 -20.41 10.54
CA MET A 38 41.26 -20.99 9.51
C MET A 38 40.90 -22.46 9.21
N GLN A 39 40.50 -23.24 10.20
CA GLN A 39 40.01 -24.61 10.02
C GLN A 39 38.71 -24.64 9.24
N ILE A 40 37.78 -23.75 9.58
CA ILE A 40 36.47 -23.58 8.90
C ILE A 40 36.71 -23.22 7.43
N GLN A 41 37.62 -22.26 7.17
CA GLN A 41 37.97 -21.86 5.82
C GLN A 41 38.51 -23.02 4.99
N ARG A 42 39.44 -23.80 5.55
CA ARG A 42 40.02 -24.99 4.89
C ARG A 42 38.98 -26.05 4.57
N ILE A 43 38.02 -26.27 5.47
CA ILE A 43 36.92 -27.23 5.22
C ILE A 43 36.07 -26.72 4.06
N ALA A 44 35.70 -25.43 4.03
CA ALA A 44 34.92 -24.87 2.95
C ALA A 44 35.62 -24.97 1.58
N GLU A 45 36.92 -24.67 1.53
CA GLU A 45 37.75 -24.81 0.32
C GLU A 45 37.86 -26.28 -0.14
N SER A 46 37.95 -27.24 0.79
CA SER A 46 37.97 -28.69 0.46
C SER A 46 36.62 -29.14 -0.12
N VAL A 47 35.51 -28.61 0.39
CA VAL A 47 34.18 -28.86 -0.17
C VAL A 47 34.07 -28.28 -1.58
N GLU A 48 34.48 -27.02 -1.79
CA GLU A 48 34.51 -26.40 -3.11
C GLU A 48 35.33 -27.21 -4.13
N PHE A 49 36.53 -27.62 -3.75
CA PHE A 49 37.39 -28.47 -4.58
C PHE A 49 36.74 -29.81 -4.94
N SER A 50 36.03 -30.41 -3.97
CA SER A 50 35.30 -31.66 -4.21
C SER A 50 34.15 -31.47 -5.19
N CYS A 51 33.43 -30.35 -5.07
CA CYS A 51 32.35 -29.96 -5.99
C CYS A 51 32.88 -29.73 -7.41
N LEU A 52 34.03 -29.05 -7.56
CA LEU A 52 34.64 -28.79 -8.85
C LEU A 52 35.05 -30.11 -9.57
N LYS A 53 35.46 -31.13 -8.81
CA LYS A 53 35.81 -32.45 -9.37
C LYS A 53 34.63 -33.24 -9.93
N MET A 54 33.40 -32.90 -9.58
CA MET A 54 32.19 -33.60 -10.03
C MET A 54 31.88 -33.41 -11.52
N ASN A 55 32.48 -32.42 -12.19
CA ASN A 55 32.23 -32.09 -13.62
C ASN A 55 30.74 -31.91 -13.96
N ARG A 56 29.92 -31.54 -12.98
CA ARG A 56 28.50 -31.20 -13.08
C ARG A 56 28.11 -30.27 -11.97
N SER A 57 26.94 -29.67 -12.08
CA SER A 57 26.33 -28.88 -10.96
C SER A 57 25.95 -29.85 -9.84
N PRO A 58 26.55 -29.73 -8.63
CA PRO A 58 26.11 -30.51 -7.46
C PRO A 58 24.78 -29.94 -6.92
N SER A 59 24.00 -30.80 -6.30
CA SER A 59 22.83 -30.39 -5.53
C SER A 59 23.23 -29.82 -4.16
N VAL A 60 22.36 -29.04 -3.56
CA VAL A 60 22.56 -28.54 -2.17
C VAL A 60 22.73 -29.68 -1.18
N GLU A 61 22.03 -30.81 -1.38
CA GLU A 61 22.15 -31.97 -0.48
C GLU A 61 23.55 -32.62 -0.61
N GLU A 62 24.09 -32.80 -1.81
CA GLU A 62 25.44 -33.32 -2.01
C GLU A 62 26.52 -32.41 -1.41
N ILE A 63 26.33 -31.09 -1.49
CA ILE A 63 27.23 -30.14 -0.83
C ILE A 63 27.18 -30.31 0.69
N GLN A 64 25.99 -30.47 1.26
CA GLN A 64 25.82 -30.67 2.72
C GLN A 64 26.46 -31.99 3.18
N ASP A 65 26.33 -33.06 2.41
CA ASP A 65 26.98 -34.35 2.70
C ASP A 65 28.50 -34.18 2.71
N LEU A 66 29.06 -33.44 1.76
CA LEU A 66 30.50 -33.13 1.71
C LEU A 66 30.96 -32.31 2.92
N VAL A 67 30.14 -31.31 3.36
CA VAL A 67 30.42 -30.49 4.54
C VAL A 67 30.47 -31.37 5.78
N GLU A 68 29.48 -32.23 6.00
CA GLU A 68 29.44 -33.18 7.13
C GLU A 68 30.71 -34.08 7.13
N TYR A 69 31.02 -34.66 5.99
CA TYR A 69 32.20 -35.50 5.87
C TYR A 69 33.50 -34.75 6.19
N GLN A 70 33.66 -33.54 5.69
CA GLN A 70 34.89 -32.77 5.91
C GLN A 70 35.01 -32.29 7.38
N ILE A 71 33.92 -31.93 8.05
CA ILE A 71 33.95 -31.56 9.49
C ILE A 71 34.39 -32.79 10.31
N MET A 72 33.84 -33.99 10.03
CA MET A 72 34.23 -35.24 10.68
C MET A 72 35.69 -35.59 10.40
N ALA A 73 36.15 -35.46 9.15
CA ALA A 73 37.54 -35.77 8.74
C ALA A 73 38.56 -34.88 9.45
N HIS A 74 38.17 -33.66 9.85
CA HIS A 74 39.00 -32.76 10.65
C HIS A 74 38.93 -33.03 12.17
N GLY A 75 38.22 -34.08 12.60
CA GLY A 75 38.12 -34.50 14.00
C GLY A 75 37.18 -33.63 14.87
N ALA A 76 36.42 -32.71 14.28
CA ALA A 76 35.48 -31.84 14.99
C ALA A 76 34.12 -32.52 15.19
N PHE A 77 34.08 -33.65 15.91
CA PHE A 77 32.93 -34.55 16.00
C PHE A 77 31.70 -33.89 16.65
N GLU A 78 31.86 -33.07 17.67
CA GLU A 78 30.71 -32.38 18.30
C GLU A 78 30.13 -31.32 17.39
N VAL A 79 30.97 -30.58 16.65
CA VAL A 79 30.53 -29.65 15.60
C VAL A 79 29.77 -30.36 14.50
N ALA A 80 30.33 -31.51 14.02
CA ALA A 80 29.67 -32.34 13.01
C ALA A 80 28.30 -32.83 13.51
N LYS A 81 28.22 -33.32 14.74
CA LYS A 81 26.96 -33.76 15.37
C LYS A 81 25.91 -32.65 15.40
N ASN A 82 26.29 -31.46 15.81
CA ASN A 82 25.38 -30.32 15.82
C ASN A 82 24.95 -29.90 14.41
N TYR A 83 25.87 -29.93 13.44
CA TYR A 83 25.57 -29.66 12.05
C TYR A 83 24.57 -30.68 11.46
N VAL A 84 24.80 -31.99 11.67
CA VAL A 84 23.91 -33.08 11.26
C VAL A 84 22.55 -32.99 11.94
N THR A 85 22.53 -32.74 13.25
CA THR A 85 21.28 -32.63 14.03
C THR A 85 20.45 -31.44 13.51
N TYR A 86 21.07 -30.29 13.29
CA TYR A 86 20.40 -29.12 12.71
C TYR A 86 19.84 -29.41 11.33
N ARG A 87 20.66 -30.02 10.43
CA ARG A 87 20.24 -30.42 9.10
C ARG A 87 19.08 -31.43 9.14
N TYR A 88 19.14 -32.41 10.04
CA TYR A 88 18.10 -33.43 10.20
C TYR A 88 16.78 -32.80 10.71
N THR A 89 16.83 -31.96 11.70
CA THR A 89 15.67 -31.22 12.20
C THR A 89 15.02 -30.38 11.09
N ARG A 90 15.83 -29.66 10.33
CA ARG A 90 15.37 -28.90 9.14
C ARG A 90 14.77 -29.81 8.07
N SER A 91 15.31 -31.01 7.86
CA SER A 91 14.78 -31.99 6.91
C SER A 91 13.42 -32.56 7.37
N LEU A 92 13.26 -32.83 8.65
CA LEU A 92 11.98 -33.27 9.22
C LEU A 92 10.90 -32.22 9.06
N VAL A 93 11.20 -30.98 9.41
CA VAL A 93 10.28 -29.84 9.27
C VAL A 93 9.85 -29.69 7.80
N ARG A 94 10.78 -29.74 6.87
CA ARG A 94 10.48 -29.66 5.42
C ARG A 94 9.63 -30.81 4.89
N ARG A 95 9.79 -32.02 5.41
CA ARG A 95 8.99 -33.18 5.00
C ARG A 95 7.59 -33.18 5.57
N SER A 96 7.42 -32.58 6.76
CA SER A 96 6.16 -32.59 7.47
C SER A 96 5.26 -31.41 7.13
N ASN A 97 5.83 -30.18 6.95
CA ASN A 97 5.05 -28.99 6.69
C ASN A 97 5.92 -27.84 6.16
N THR A 98 5.61 -27.34 4.95
CA THR A 98 6.31 -26.20 4.34
C THR A 98 6.08 -24.89 5.11
N THR A 99 4.95 -24.75 5.81
CA THR A 99 4.62 -23.61 6.67
C THR A 99 5.57 -23.49 7.85
N ASP A 100 5.94 -24.61 8.48
CA ASP A 100 6.90 -24.60 9.58
C ASP A 100 8.29 -24.10 9.11
N GLU A 101 8.73 -24.44 7.90
CA GLU A 101 9.99 -23.93 7.35
C GLU A 101 9.95 -22.40 7.15
N LYS A 102 8.85 -21.86 6.65
CA LYS A 102 8.66 -20.43 6.51
C LYS A 102 8.66 -19.72 7.86
N ILE A 103 7.92 -20.24 8.84
CA ILE A 103 7.88 -19.70 10.20
C ILE A 103 9.28 -19.71 10.83
N LEU A 104 10.02 -20.80 10.72
CA LEU A 104 11.38 -20.87 11.27
C LEU A 104 12.32 -19.88 10.57
N SER A 105 12.21 -19.71 9.26
CA SER A 105 13.02 -18.72 8.54
C SER A 105 12.70 -17.28 8.93
N LEU A 106 11.45 -16.99 9.32
CA LEU A 106 11.05 -15.69 9.88
C LEU A 106 11.69 -15.48 11.26
N ILE A 107 11.61 -16.48 12.14
CA ILE A 107 12.21 -16.43 13.50
C ILE A 107 13.72 -16.21 13.43
N GLU A 108 14.39 -16.85 12.48
CA GLU A 108 15.84 -16.74 12.26
C GLU A 108 16.24 -15.49 11.48
N CYS A 109 15.29 -14.62 11.13
CA CYS A 109 15.51 -13.40 10.32
C CYS A 109 16.22 -13.65 8.98
N CYS A 110 16.09 -14.84 8.41
CA CYS A 110 16.71 -15.24 7.15
C CYS A 110 15.73 -15.40 5.98
N ASN A 111 14.48 -15.00 6.14
CA ASN A 111 13.45 -15.02 5.09
C ASN A 111 13.58 -13.79 4.18
N GLU A 112 14.28 -13.92 3.07
CA GLU A 112 14.47 -12.82 2.12
C GLU A 112 13.18 -12.43 1.38
N GLU A 113 12.22 -13.35 1.20
CA GLU A 113 10.94 -13.05 0.60
C GLU A 113 10.12 -12.12 1.50
N ALA A 114 10.05 -12.42 2.79
CA ALA A 114 9.35 -11.59 3.78
C ALA A 114 9.97 -10.18 3.89
N LYS A 115 11.29 -10.05 3.78
CA LYS A 115 11.97 -8.74 3.79
C LYS A 115 11.58 -7.86 2.60
N GLN A 116 11.15 -8.46 1.50
CA GLN A 116 10.85 -7.78 0.23
C GLN A 116 9.35 -7.72 -0.07
N GLU A 117 8.50 -8.27 0.78
CA GLU A 117 7.05 -8.33 0.57
C GLU A 117 6.39 -6.96 0.72
N ASN A 118 6.83 -6.19 1.70
CA ASN A 118 6.28 -4.85 1.97
C ASN A 118 7.42 -3.87 2.33
N ALA A 119 7.52 -2.78 1.57
CA ALA A 119 8.57 -1.77 1.73
C ALA A 119 8.55 -1.05 3.10
N ASN A 120 7.46 -1.12 3.84
CA ASN A 120 7.27 -0.43 5.12
C ASN A 120 7.19 -1.36 6.34
N LYS A 121 7.41 -2.67 6.15
CA LYS A 121 7.42 -3.69 7.21
C LYS A 121 8.82 -4.25 7.40
N ASN A 122 9.39 -4.10 8.59
CA ASN A 122 10.68 -4.71 8.94
C ASN A 122 10.48 -6.04 9.68
N PRO A 123 10.71 -7.21 9.06
CA PRO A 123 10.45 -8.52 9.65
C PRO A 123 11.41 -8.90 10.78
N VAL A 124 12.44 -8.12 11.05
CA VAL A 124 13.35 -8.32 12.20
C VAL A 124 12.71 -7.82 13.49
N VAL A 125 11.79 -6.87 13.42
CA VAL A 125 11.09 -6.32 14.59
C VAL A 125 10.08 -7.33 15.13
N ASN A 126 10.12 -7.62 16.43
CA ASN A 126 9.30 -8.66 17.06
C ASN A 126 7.79 -8.59 16.78
N SER A 127 7.20 -7.40 16.79
CA SER A 127 5.77 -7.21 16.49
C SER A 127 5.44 -7.53 15.03
N THR A 128 6.28 -7.07 14.10
CA THR A 128 6.15 -7.37 12.68
C THR A 128 6.36 -8.87 12.40
N GLN A 129 7.34 -9.49 13.08
CA GLN A 129 7.61 -10.92 12.97
C GLN A 129 6.40 -11.76 13.42
N ARG A 130 5.73 -11.36 14.52
CA ARG A 130 4.50 -12.03 14.98
C ARG A 130 3.36 -11.92 13.97
N ASP A 131 3.19 -10.77 13.33
CA ASP A 131 2.19 -10.57 12.27
C ASP A 131 2.48 -11.49 11.07
N TYR A 132 3.73 -11.54 10.61
CA TYR A 132 4.12 -12.44 9.53
C TYR A 132 3.93 -13.93 9.88
N MET A 133 4.24 -14.34 11.11
CA MET A 133 4.01 -15.72 11.56
C MET A 133 2.51 -16.05 11.56
N ALA A 134 1.67 -15.15 12.08
CA ALA A 134 0.21 -15.31 12.04
C ALA A 134 -0.29 -15.36 10.57
N GLY A 135 0.26 -14.52 9.71
CA GLY A 135 -0.04 -14.49 8.28
C GLY A 135 0.30 -15.82 7.59
N GLU A 136 1.45 -16.42 7.86
CA GLU A 136 1.81 -17.72 7.27
C GLU A 136 0.89 -18.85 7.73
N VAL A 137 0.48 -18.88 9.00
CA VAL A 137 -0.51 -19.84 9.50
C VAL A 137 -1.87 -19.63 8.82
N SER A 138 -2.33 -18.38 8.74
CA SER A 138 -3.59 -18.02 8.07
C SER A 138 -3.55 -18.39 6.58
N ARG A 139 -2.46 -18.14 5.88
CA ARG A 139 -2.26 -18.48 4.46
C ARG A 139 -2.33 -19.99 4.24
N ASP A 140 -1.66 -20.78 5.06
CA ASP A 140 -1.71 -22.25 4.98
C ASP A 140 -3.14 -22.78 5.16
N ILE A 141 -3.86 -22.30 6.18
CA ILE A 141 -5.26 -22.66 6.42
C ILE A 141 -6.13 -22.24 5.25
N THR A 142 -5.94 -21.02 4.73
CA THR A 142 -6.68 -20.47 3.60
C THR A 142 -6.51 -21.34 2.35
N GLU A 143 -5.29 -21.68 1.99
CA GLU A 143 -5.00 -22.45 0.77
C GLU A 143 -5.35 -23.95 0.92
N ARG A 144 -5.18 -24.52 2.09
CA ARG A 144 -5.36 -25.97 2.31
C ARG A 144 -6.80 -26.35 2.65
N ILE A 145 -7.57 -25.43 3.29
CA ILE A 145 -8.89 -25.78 3.87
C ILE A 145 -10.02 -24.87 3.36
N LEU A 146 -9.78 -23.56 3.28
CA LEU A 146 -10.88 -22.61 3.13
C LEU A 146 -11.21 -22.24 1.69
N LEU A 147 -10.25 -22.26 0.79
CA LEU A 147 -10.48 -21.95 -0.62
C LEU A 147 -10.65 -23.22 -1.47
N PRO A 148 -11.52 -23.19 -2.49
CA PRO A 148 -11.57 -24.23 -3.50
C PRO A 148 -10.21 -24.46 -4.18
N GLN A 149 -9.89 -25.71 -4.45
CA GLN A 149 -8.59 -26.09 -5.01
C GLN A 149 -8.28 -25.38 -6.34
N GLU A 150 -9.29 -25.20 -7.20
CA GLU A 150 -9.16 -24.49 -8.50
C GLU A 150 -8.66 -23.04 -8.32
N ILE A 151 -9.09 -22.35 -7.26
CA ILE A 151 -8.69 -20.97 -6.95
C ILE A 151 -7.24 -20.96 -6.41
N VAL A 152 -6.90 -21.91 -5.55
CA VAL A 152 -5.55 -22.06 -5.00
C VAL A 152 -4.54 -22.33 -6.10
N GLU A 153 -4.85 -23.25 -7.02
CA GLU A 153 -4.00 -23.58 -8.16
C GLU A 153 -3.83 -22.38 -9.09
N ALA A 154 -4.91 -21.69 -9.44
CA ALA A 154 -4.87 -20.49 -10.27
C ALA A 154 -4.06 -19.36 -9.63
N HIS A 155 -4.14 -19.19 -8.30
CA HIS A 155 -3.35 -18.22 -7.56
C HIS A 155 -1.85 -18.57 -7.56
N ARG A 156 -1.51 -19.86 -7.34
CA ARG A 156 -0.12 -20.35 -7.35
C ARG A 156 0.51 -20.28 -8.75
N GLU A 157 -0.26 -20.59 -9.79
CA GLU A 157 0.18 -20.51 -11.18
C GLU A 157 0.25 -19.07 -11.70
N GLY A 158 -0.25 -18.08 -10.95
CA GLY A 158 -0.25 -16.67 -11.35
C GLY A 158 -1.25 -16.35 -12.45
N ILE A 159 -2.29 -17.16 -12.61
CA ILE A 159 -3.42 -16.92 -13.52
C ILE A 159 -4.27 -15.78 -12.96
N ILE A 160 -4.51 -15.83 -11.66
CA ILE A 160 -5.12 -14.78 -10.87
C ILE A 160 -4.28 -14.51 -9.62
N HIS A 161 -4.53 -13.40 -8.96
CA HIS A 161 -4.00 -13.16 -7.62
C HIS A 161 -5.16 -12.94 -6.64
N PHE A 162 -5.26 -13.85 -5.67
CA PHE A 162 -6.14 -13.70 -4.52
C PHE A 162 -5.37 -12.89 -3.48
N HIS A 163 -5.71 -11.60 -3.36
CA HIS A 163 -4.98 -10.69 -2.46
C HIS A 163 -5.16 -11.07 -0.99
N ASP A 164 -4.14 -10.78 -0.17
CA ASP A 164 -4.22 -10.86 1.29
C ASP A 164 -4.79 -12.21 1.81
N ALA A 165 -4.29 -13.32 1.25
CA ALA A 165 -4.66 -14.67 1.67
C ALA A 165 -4.24 -14.97 3.12
N ASP A 166 -3.28 -14.22 3.62
CA ASP A 166 -2.76 -14.22 4.99
C ASP A 166 -3.72 -13.62 6.03
N TYR A 167 -4.73 -12.85 5.58
CA TYR A 167 -5.82 -12.33 6.43
C TYR A 167 -7.18 -12.99 6.18
N TYR A 168 -7.29 -13.83 5.14
CA TYR A 168 -8.57 -14.41 4.72
C TYR A 168 -9.19 -15.37 5.76
N ALA A 169 -8.37 -16.05 6.54
CA ALA A 169 -8.87 -16.96 7.59
C ALA A 169 -9.67 -16.22 8.67
N GLN A 170 -9.36 -14.94 8.93
CA GLN A 170 -10.15 -14.08 9.80
C GLN A 170 -11.31 -13.44 9.02
N HIS A 171 -12.34 -12.99 9.77
CA HIS A 171 -13.50 -12.28 9.20
C HIS A 171 -13.20 -10.78 9.08
N MET A 172 -12.16 -10.43 8.31
CA MET A 172 -11.69 -9.06 8.12
C MET A 172 -11.99 -8.58 6.70
N HIS A 173 -12.33 -7.30 6.57
CA HIS A 173 -12.49 -6.62 5.30
C HIS A 173 -11.19 -5.92 4.86
N ASN A 174 -11.14 -5.42 3.62
CA ASN A 174 -9.96 -4.77 3.06
C ASN A 174 -9.86 -3.30 3.51
N CYS A 175 -10.35 -2.37 2.72
CA CYS A 175 -10.20 -0.93 2.92
C CYS A 175 -11.50 -0.28 3.36
N ASP A 176 -11.40 0.89 4.00
CA ASP A 176 -12.57 1.63 4.47
C ASP A 176 -12.46 3.15 4.41
N LEU A 177 -13.61 3.82 4.44
CA LEU A 177 -13.76 5.24 4.73
C LEU A 177 -14.33 5.39 6.13
N VAL A 178 -13.50 5.78 7.07
CA VAL A 178 -13.91 5.92 8.48
C VAL A 178 -14.89 7.08 8.64
N ASN A 179 -16.03 6.83 9.26
CA ASN A 179 -16.99 7.86 9.59
C ASN A 179 -16.58 8.60 10.87
N LEU A 180 -15.48 9.33 10.76
CA LEU A 180 -14.91 10.08 11.89
C LEU A 180 -15.88 11.18 12.39
N GLU A 181 -16.69 11.74 11.49
CA GLU A 181 -17.74 12.70 11.84
C GLU A 181 -18.73 12.09 12.85
N ASP A 182 -19.30 10.93 12.54
CA ASP A 182 -20.25 10.26 13.45
C ASP A 182 -19.60 9.93 14.81
N MET A 183 -18.36 9.43 14.79
CA MET A 183 -17.67 9.04 16.01
C MET A 183 -17.34 10.24 16.91
N LEU A 184 -16.94 11.36 16.34
CA LEU A 184 -16.60 12.57 17.09
C LEU A 184 -17.85 13.34 17.56
N GLN A 185 -18.89 13.44 16.73
CA GLN A 185 -20.10 14.19 17.08
C GLN A 185 -21.02 13.41 18.05
N ASN A 186 -21.09 12.09 17.90
CA ASN A 186 -22.02 11.25 18.66
C ASN A 186 -21.35 10.40 19.76
N GLY A 187 -20.02 10.51 19.88
CA GLY A 187 -19.23 9.67 20.76
C GLY A 187 -18.97 8.26 20.20
N THR A 188 -18.01 7.59 20.78
CA THR A 188 -17.59 6.23 20.41
C THR A 188 -17.11 5.45 21.64
N VAL A 189 -16.74 4.18 21.45
CA VAL A 189 -16.13 3.37 22.52
C VAL A 189 -14.82 2.79 22.00
N ILE A 190 -13.75 3.00 22.75
CA ILE A 190 -12.42 2.46 22.45
C ILE A 190 -12.02 1.52 23.60
N THR A 191 -11.79 0.26 23.29
CA THR A 191 -11.41 -0.77 24.29
C THR A 191 -12.27 -0.77 25.55
N GLY A 192 -13.61 -0.63 25.39
CA GLY A 192 -14.56 -0.62 26.49
C GLY A 192 -14.71 0.73 27.20
N THR A 193 -13.95 1.75 26.80
CA THR A 193 -14.02 3.10 27.38
C THR A 193 -14.87 4.02 26.52
N LEU A 194 -15.89 4.65 27.12
CA LEU A 194 -16.71 5.65 26.45
C LEU A 194 -15.88 6.92 26.18
N ILE A 195 -15.86 7.33 24.94
CA ILE A 195 -15.26 8.59 24.47
C ILE A 195 -16.41 9.50 24.05
N GLU A 196 -16.61 10.56 24.81
CA GLU A 196 -17.63 11.56 24.54
C GLU A 196 -17.18 12.52 23.43
N ARG A 197 -18.10 13.37 22.96
CA ARG A 197 -17.82 14.42 21.98
C ARG A 197 -16.68 15.32 22.47
N PRO A 198 -15.62 15.55 21.68
CA PRO A 198 -14.50 16.43 22.08
C PRO A 198 -14.93 17.86 22.40
N HIS A 199 -14.27 18.49 23.37
CA HIS A 199 -14.48 19.87 23.78
C HIS A 199 -13.37 20.82 23.30
N SER A 200 -12.53 20.37 22.36
CA SER A 200 -11.52 21.20 21.69
C SER A 200 -11.01 20.51 20.42
N PHE A 201 -10.43 21.29 19.53
CA PHE A 201 -9.77 20.78 18.32
C PHE A 201 -8.60 19.83 18.64
N ALA A 202 -7.76 20.20 19.60
CA ALA A 202 -6.63 19.36 20.01
C ALA A 202 -7.09 18.00 20.55
N THR A 203 -8.17 17.96 21.32
CA THR A 203 -8.76 16.70 21.81
C THR A 203 -9.35 15.88 20.67
N ALA A 204 -10.03 16.53 19.71
CA ALA A 204 -10.57 15.86 18.52
C ALA A 204 -9.45 15.20 17.69
N CYS A 205 -8.33 15.88 17.47
CA CYS A 205 -7.16 15.33 16.79
C CYS A 205 -6.56 14.11 17.52
N ASN A 206 -6.45 14.18 18.84
CA ASN A 206 -5.95 13.05 19.64
C ASN A 206 -6.89 11.84 19.56
N ILE A 207 -8.18 12.04 19.70
CA ILE A 207 -9.19 10.96 19.59
C ILE A 207 -9.17 10.38 18.17
N ALA A 208 -9.07 11.20 17.14
CA ALA A 208 -8.99 10.75 15.76
C ALA A 208 -7.79 9.78 15.53
N THR A 209 -6.63 10.05 16.12
CA THR A 209 -5.47 9.16 15.99
C THR A 209 -5.65 7.85 16.73
N GLN A 210 -6.34 7.85 17.89
CA GLN A 210 -6.70 6.62 18.60
C GLN A 210 -7.70 5.78 17.78
N ILE A 211 -8.69 6.40 17.17
CA ILE A 211 -9.63 5.74 16.25
C ILE A 211 -8.86 5.10 15.09
N VAL A 212 -7.98 5.85 14.44
CA VAL A 212 -7.15 5.36 13.34
C VAL A 212 -6.35 4.12 13.73
N ALA A 213 -5.72 4.11 14.91
CA ALA A 213 -4.96 2.98 15.41
C ALA A 213 -5.85 1.74 15.64
N GLN A 214 -7.03 1.94 16.20
CA GLN A 214 -7.98 0.84 16.45
C GLN A 214 -8.58 0.28 15.16
N VAL A 215 -8.93 1.14 14.21
CA VAL A 215 -9.42 0.70 12.89
C VAL A 215 -8.33 -0.08 12.16
N ALA A 216 -7.10 0.42 12.10
CA ALA A 216 -5.96 -0.25 11.47
C ALA A 216 -5.66 -1.64 12.07
N SER A 217 -6.02 -1.87 13.32
CA SER A 217 -5.85 -3.17 13.99
C SER A 217 -6.99 -4.17 13.72
N ASN A 218 -8.07 -3.74 13.06
CA ASN A 218 -9.27 -4.54 12.84
C ASN A 218 -9.64 -4.72 11.36
N GLN A 219 -8.80 -4.25 10.45
CA GLN A 219 -8.90 -4.45 8.99
C GLN A 219 -7.48 -4.62 8.42
N TYR A 220 -7.34 -5.14 7.19
CA TYR A 220 -6.02 -5.44 6.63
C TYR A 220 -5.59 -4.49 5.51
N GLY A 221 -6.47 -3.64 5.01
CA GLY A 221 -6.15 -2.65 3.96
C GLY A 221 -5.86 -1.26 4.50
N GLY A 222 -6.10 -0.26 3.67
CA GLY A 222 -5.96 1.14 4.03
C GLY A 222 -7.26 1.79 4.47
N GLN A 223 -7.15 2.78 5.32
CA GLN A 223 -8.28 3.60 5.78
C GLN A 223 -8.11 5.05 5.33
N SER A 224 -9.23 5.76 5.20
CA SER A 224 -9.20 7.19 4.91
C SER A 224 -10.08 7.97 5.86
N ILE A 225 -9.62 9.15 6.26
CA ILE A 225 -10.36 10.14 7.04
C ILE A 225 -10.39 11.47 6.30
N SER A 226 -11.40 12.31 6.58
CA SER A 226 -11.45 13.68 6.10
C SER A 226 -11.10 14.68 7.19
N LEU A 227 -10.31 15.70 6.85
CA LEU A 227 -10.05 16.83 7.75
C LEU A 227 -11.32 17.66 8.00
N THR A 228 -12.30 17.61 7.12
CA THR A 228 -13.59 18.27 7.30
C THR A 228 -14.28 17.82 8.58
N HIS A 229 -14.13 16.54 8.95
CA HIS A 229 -14.73 16.02 10.20
C HIS A 229 -14.13 16.62 11.48
N LEU A 230 -12.95 17.24 11.39
CA LEU A 230 -12.29 17.95 12.49
C LEU A 230 -12.63 19.45 12.52
N ALA A 231 -13.04 20.03 11.38
CA ALA A 231 -13.28 21.46 11.25
C ALA A 231 -14.31 22.03 12.24
N PRO A 232 -15.44 21.35 12.58
CA PRO A 232 -16.39 21.86 13.58
C PRO A 232 -15.78 22.10 14.96
N PHE A 233 -14.72 21.39 15.32
CA PHE A 233 -14.04 21.53 16.61
C PHE A 233 -13.13 22.75 16.69
N VAL A 234 -12.80 23.38 15.56
CA VAL A 234 -12.09 24.66 15.51
C VAL A 234 -12.97 25.75 16.13
N GLU A 235 -14.27 25.80 15.79
CA GLU A 235 -15.20 26.76 16.38
C GLU A 235 -15.43 26.48 17.89
N VAL A 236 -15.49 25.22 18.30
CA VAL A 236 -15.56 24.84 19.72
C VAL A 236 -14.34 25.37 20.48
N SER A 237 -13.15 25.24 19.95
CA SER A 237 -11.91 25.77 20.52
C SER A 237 -11.91 27.29 20.51
N ARG A 238 -12.36 27.94 19.44
CA ARG A 238 -12.44 29.40 19.33
C ARG A 238 -13.28 29.98 20.43
N GLN A 239 -14.47 29.43 20.67
CA GLN A 239 -15.37 29.87 21.73
C GLN A 239 -14.78 29.67 23.14
N LYS A 240 -14.11 28.52 23.35
CA LYS A 240 -13.43 28.21 24.61
C LYS A 240 -12.29 29.19 24.87
N ILE A 241 -11.42 29.41 23.86
CA ILE A 241 -10.29 30.35 23.97
C ILE A 241 -10.80 31.78 24.24
N ARG A 242 -11.88 32.23 23.57
CA ARG A 242 -12.49 33.54 23.79
C ARG A 242 -12.89 33.72 25.25
N LYS A 243 -13.58 32.75 25.83
CA LYS A 243 -13.99 32.82 27.26
C LYS A 243 -12.76 32.91 28.18
N ILE A 244 -11.70 32.18 27.87
CA ILE A 244 -10.44 32.21 28.66
C ILE A 244 -9.81 33.61 28.55
N VAL A 245 -9.65 34.14 27.33
CA VAL A 245 -9.05 35.46 27.10
C VAL A 245 -9.85 36.58 27.77
N GLU A 246 -11.17 36.58 27.66
CA GLU A 246 -12.04 37.55 28.29
C GLU A 246 -11.92 37.49 29.82
N ALA A 247 -11.89 36.30 30.42
CA ALA A 247 -11.70 36.13 31.86
C ALA A 247 -10.30 36.58 32.32
N GLU A 248 -9.24 36.29 31.56
CA GLU A 248 -7.88 36.76 31.86
C GLU A 248 -7.81 38.30 31.84
N MET A 249 -8.36 38.95 30.80
CA MET A 249 -8.38 40.41 30.68
C MET A 249 -9.17 41.05 31.82
N ALA A 250 -10.33 40.51 32.16
CA ALA A 250 -11.12 40.98 33.28
C ALA A 250 -10.37 40.84 34.62
N SER A 251 -9.61 39.77 34.82
CA SER A 251 -8.85 39.52 36.07
C SER A 251 -7.76 40.55 36.34
N ILE A 252 -7.18 41.11 35.27
CA ILE A 252 -6.15 42.16 35.35
C ILE A 252 -6.69 43.58 35.17
N GLY A 253 -8.03 43.73 35.07
CA GLY A 253 -8.69 45.03 34.88
C GLY A 253 -8.39 45.67 33.51
N ALA A 254 -8.00 44.89 32.49
CA ALA A 254 -7.72 45.38 31.14
C ALA A 254 -8.96 45.29 30.26
N ASP A 255 -9.22 46.33 29.49
CA ASP A 255 -10.21 46.35 28.42
C ASP A 255 -9.53 46.72 27.09
N PRO A 256 -8.99 45.75 26.36
CA PRO A 256 -8.27 45.98 25.10
C PRO A 256 -9.21 46.28 23.92
N GLY A 257 -10.50 46.15 24.11
CA GLY A 257 -11.53 46.24 23.06
C GLY A 257 -11.71 44.91 22.29
N ALA A 258 -12.89 44.76 21.66
CA ALA A 258 -13.33 43.52 21.01
C ALA A 258 -12.43 43.06 19.86
N GLU A 259 -11.83 43.97 19.09
CA GLU A 259 -10.95 43.67 17.98
C GLU A 259 -9.65 42.99 18.45
N LYS A 260 -8.99 43.57 19.47
CA LYS A 260 -7.77 42.97 20.03
C LYS A 260 -8.02 41.63 20.74
N ILE A 261 -9.17 41.47 21.36
CA ILE A 261 -9.58 40.18 21.92
C ILE A 261 -9.70 39.16 20.79
N THR A 262 -10.33 39.54 19.69
CA THR A 262 -10.47 38.65 18.51
C THR A 262 -9.12 38.27 17.91
N GLU A 263 -8.21 39.22 17.72
CA GLU A 263 -6.84 38.96 17.26
C GLU A 263 -6.10 37.97 18.17
N LEU A 264 -6.19 38.15 19.47
CA LEU A 264 -5.55 37.26 20.45
C LEU A 264 -6.17 35.85 20.45
N VAL A 265 -7.50 35.77 20.31
CA VAL A 265 -8.21 34.49 20.18
C VAL A 265 -7.75 33.74 18.93
N GLU A 266 -7.73 34.40 17.76
CA GLU A 266 -7.29 33.76 16.51
C GLU A 266 -5.81 33.37 16.55
N ALA A 267 -4.92 34.12 17.17
CA ALA A 267 -3.53 33.77 17.35
C ALA A 267 -3.36 32.49 18.20
N ARG A 268 -4.08 32.41 19.35
CA ARG A 268 -4.07 31.20 20.19
C ARG A 268 -4.71 29.99 19.50
N LEU A 269 -5.75 30.23 18.71
CA LEU A 269 -6.42 29.19 17.93
C LEU A 269 -5.48 28.59 16.86
N ARG A 270 -4.74 29.43 16.14
CA ARG A 270 -3.73 28.95 15.16
C ARG A 270 -2.67 28.08 15.84
N GLU A 271 -2.23 28.45 17.03
CA GLU A 271 -1.29 27.63 17.80
C GLU A 271 -1.91 26.29 18.23
N GLU A 272 -3.19 26.26 18.60
CA GLU A 272 -3.90 25.00 18.91
C GLU A 272 -4.04 24.12 17.67
N ILE A 273 -4.39 24.71 16.51
CA ILE A 273 -4.48 23.99 15.23
C ILE A 273 -3.11 23.37 14.90
N ARG A 274 -2.04 24.15 15.02
CA ARG A 274 -0.67 23.67 14.78
C ARG A 274 -0.33 22.46 15.65
N ARG A 275 -0.64 22.50 16.94
CA ARG A 275 -0.40 21.38 17.87
C ARG A 275 -1.28 20.17 17.57
N GLY A 276 -2.54 20.38 17.23
CA GLY A 276 -3.48 19.31 16.88
C GLY A 276 -3.03 18.57 15.60
N VAL A 277 -2.66 19.29 14.56
CA VAL A 277 -2.15 18.72 13.32
C VAL A 277 -0.81 17.99 13.55
N GLN A 278 0.07 18.56 14.38
CA GLN A 278 1.32 17.91 14.78
C GLN A 278 1.05 16.58 15.51
N THR A 279 0.02 16.55 16.37
CA THR A 279 -0.40 15.30 17.04
C THR A 279 -0.79 14.24 16.01
N ILE A 280 -1.59 14.58 15.00
CA ILE A 280 -1.97 13.64 13.93
C ILE A 280 -0.72 13.13 13.22
N GLN A 281 0.15 14.01 12.75
CA GLN A 281 1.32 13.63 11.98
C GLN A 281 2.27 12.71 12.77
N TYR A 282 2.63 13.09 14.00
CA TYR A 282 3.58 12.30 14.79
C TYR A 282 2.99 11.01 15.33
N GLN A 283 1.73 11.00 15.77
CA GLN A 283 1.12 9.77 16.25
C GLN A 283 0.96 8.74 15.13
N VAL A 284 0.60 9.15 13.92
CA VAL A 284 0.49 8.23 12.78
C VAL A 284 1.83 7.54 12.48
N VAL A 285 2.95 8.27 12.49
CA VAL A 285 4.25 7.69 12.15
C VAL A 285 4.90 6.92 13.31
N THR A 286 4.51 7.19 14.56
CA THR A 286 5.08 6.54 15.74
C THR A 286 4.23 5.37 16.27
N LEU A 287 3.01 5.19 15.76
CA LEU A 287 2.17 4.06 16.09
C LEU A 287 2.61 2.81 15.34
N LEU A 288 2.77 1.72 16.08
CA LEU A 288 2.91 0.38 15.53
C LEU A 288 1.63 -0.40 15.83
N THR A 289 0.87 -0.70 14.79
CA THR A 289 -0.39 -1.45 14.91
C THR A 289 -0.14 -2.95 15.01
N THR A 290 -1.19 -3.73 15.26
CA THR A 290 -1.11 -5.20 15.27
C THR A 290 -0.65 -5.79 13.94
N ASN A 291 -0.75 -5.04 12.83
CA ASN A 291 -0.28 -5.45 11.51
C ASN A 291 1.23 -5.19 11.29
N GLY A 292 1.96 -4.88 12.35
CA GLY A 292 3.42 -4.76 12.31
C GLY A 292 3.97 -3.54 11.54
N GLN A 293 3.13 -2.53 11.31
CA GLN A 293 3.51 -1.28 10.63
C GLN A 293 2.73 -0.08 11.19
N ALA A 294 3.12 1.13 10.80
CA ALA A 294 2.32 2.33 11.03
C ALA A 294 0.94 2.19 10.35
N PRO A 295 -0.12 2.85 10.86
CA PRO A 295 -1.43 2.81 10.23
C PRO A 295 -1.36 3.23 8.76
N PHE A 296 -1.90 2.39 7.87
CA PHE A 296 -2.03 2.73 6.45
C PHE A 296 -3.20 3.69 6.29
N ILE A 297 -2.93 5.00 6.44
CA ILE A 297 -3.95 6.04 6.47
C ILE A 297 -3.77 7.06 5.36
N THR A 298 -4.90 7.45 4.78
CA THR A 298 -5.04 8.55 3.84
C THR A 298 -5.85 9.68 4.49
N VAL A 299 -5.37 10.90 4.37
CA VAL A 299 -6.02 12.12 4.86
C VAL A 299 -6.53 12.93 3.67
N PHE A 300 -7.83 13.16 3.64
CA PHE A 300 -8.53 13.87 2.57
C PHE A 300 -8.70 15.35 2.91
N MET A 301 -8.36 16.20 1.97
CA MET A 301 -8.37 17.67 2.08
C MET A 301 -9.22 18.25 0.96
N TYR A 302 -10.49 18.48 1.25
CA TYR A 302 -11.50 18.96 0.30
C TYR A 302 -12.32 20.11 0.89
N LEU A 303 -12.08 21.35 0.41
CA LEU A 303 -12.77 22.54 0.90
C LEU A 303 -14.28 22.50 0.61
N GLY A 304 -14.67 21.98 -0.56
CA GLY A 304 -16.07 21.84 -0.96
C GLY A 304 -16.88 20.83 -0.14
N GLU A 305 -16.27 20.09 0.79
CA GLU A 305 -16.95 19.21 1.73
C GLU A 305 -17.49 19.94 2.94
N ALA A 306 -17.02 21.18 3.23
CA ALA A 306 -17.48 22.00 4.32
C ALA A 306 -18.95 22.41 4.16
N GLU A 307 -19.72 22.39 5.25
CA GLU A 307 -21.16 22.68 5.24
C GLU A 307 -21.49 24.16 5.03
N ASN A 308 -20.57 25.06 5.39
CA ASN A 308 -20.75 26.51 5.30
C ASN A 308 -19.41 27.26 5.18
N GLU A 309 -19.48 28.54 4.82
CA GLU A 309 -18.29 29.39 4.60
C GLU A 309 -17.38 29.55 5.84
N ARG A 310 -17.95 29.52 7.05
CA ARG A 310 -17.13 29.58 8.27
C ARG A 310 -16.30 28.31 8.45
N GLU A 311 -16.95 27.18 8.32
CA GLU A 311 -16.29 25.88 8.40
C GLU A 311 -15.24 25.70 7.28
N LYS A 312 -15.54 26.19 6.06
CA LYS A 312 -14.60 26.20 4.94
C LYS A 312 -13.32 26.99 5.26
N LYS A 313 -13.44 28.15 5.90
CA LYS A 313 -12.30 28.94 6.35
C LYS A 313 -11.49 28.22 7.44
N ASP A 314 -12.19 27.62 8.40
CA ASP A 314 -11.56 26.85 9.47
C ASP A 314 -10.86 25.59 8.91
N LEU A 315 -11.49 24.89 7.97
CA LEU A 315 -10.88 23.77 7.24
C LEU A 315 -9.65 24.21 6.45
N ALA A 316 -9.68 25.37 5.80
CA ALA A 316 -8.52 25.90 5.08
C ALA A 316 -7.31 26.11 6.01
N MET A 317 -7.53 26.57 7.25
CA MET A 317 -6.43 26.67 8.25
C MET A 317 -5.85 25.31 8.64
N ILE A 318 -6.70 24.28 8.76
CA ILE A 318 -6.24 22.92 9.06
C ILE A 318 -5.43 22.36 7.89
N ILE A 319 -5.90 22.54 6.65
CA ILE A 319 -5.20 22.10 5.42
C ILE A 319 -3.86 22.81 5.28
N GLU A 320 -3.83 24.14 5.48
CA GLU A 320 -2.59 24.91 5.44
C GLU A 320 -1.55 24.34 6.41
N GLU A 321 -1.94 24.10 7.65
CA GLU A 321 -1.04 23.56 8.67
C GLU A 321 -0.59 22.13 8.36
N MET A 322 -1.48 21.29 7.83
CA MET A 322 -1.14 19.94 7.41
C MET A 322 -0.08 19.93 6.29
N LEU A 323 -0.23 20.81 5.31
CA LEU A 323 0.73 20.96 4.22
C LEU A 323 2.06 21.54 4.70
N LEU A 324 2.06 22.53 5.59
CA LEU A 324 3.27 23.11 6.17
C LEU A 324 4.09 22.08 6.94
N GLN A 325 3.44 21.30 7.80
CA GLN A 325 4.12 20.26 8.57
C GLN A 325 4.60 19.11 7.69
N ARG A 326 3.86 18.76 6.65
CA ARG A 326 4.30 17.76 5.68
C ARG A 326 5.49 18.27 4.85
N TYR A 327 5.49 19.53 4.45
CA TYR A 327 6.63 20.17 3.78
C TYR A 327 7.90 20.12 4.64
N GLN A 328 7.77 20.34 5.92
CA GLN A 328 8.87 20.17 6.87
C GLN A 328 9.34 18.70 6.94
N GLY A 329 8.41 17.74 6.98
CA GLY A 329 8.69 16.32 7.18
C GLY A 329 8.73 15.92 8.66
N VAL A 330 9.37 14.78 8.94
CA VAL A 330 9.62 14.29 10.30
C VAL A 330 11.11 14.04 10.50
N LYS A 331 11.60 14.16 11.72
CA LYS A 331 12.98 13.82 12.04
C LYS A 331 13.13 12.31 12.23
N ASN A 332 14.12 11.73 11.56
CA ASN A 332 14.55 10.37 11.84
C ASN A 332 15.40 10.31 13.14
N GLU A 333 15.93 9.15 13.47
CA GLU A 333 16.77 8.91 14.66
C GLU A 333 18.05 9.75 14.68
N ASP A 334 18.60 10.12 13.52
CA ASP A 334 19.78 10.98 13.39
C ASP A 334 19.44 12.48 13.41
N GLY A 335 18.17 12.83 13.62
CA GLY A 335 17.71 14.22 13.66
C GLY A 335 17.56 14.89 12.29
N VAL A 336 17.61 14.12 11.19
CA VAL A 336 17.44 14.61 9.82
C VAL A 336 15.98 14.63 9.44
N TRP A 337 15.54 15.71 8.77
CA TRP A 337 14.17 15.83 8.26
C TRP A 337 13.98 14.98 7.01
N VAL A 338 13.16 13.94 7.11
CA VAL A 338 12.88 12.98 6.03
C VAL A 338 11.39 12.95 5.68
N THR A 339 11.07 12.37 4.53
CA THR A 339 9.68 12.15 4.09
C THR A 339 9.12 10.91 4.75
N PRO A 340 8.06 11.01 5.60
CA PRO A 340 7.40 9.84 6.16
C PRO A 340 6.51 9.17 5.10
N ALA A 341 6.35 7.83 5.21
CA ALA A 341 5.46 7.07 4.34
C ALA A 341 3.98 7.46 4.53
N PHE A 342 3.58 7.72 5.77
CA PHE A 342 2.20 8.06 6.17
C PHE A 342 2.15 9.33 7.03
N PRO A 343 0.98 9.99 7.11
CA PRO A 343 -0.22 9.76 6.32
C PRO A 343 -0.03 10.08 4.84
N LYS A 344 -0.70 9.37 3.96
CA LYS A 344 -0.89 9.79 2.57
C LYS A 344 -1.82 11.00 2.57
N LEU A 345 -1.51 12.02 1.79
CA LEU A 345 -2.33 13.23 1.67
C LEU A 345 -2.97 13.30 0.28
N ILE A 346 -4.25 13.60 0.23
CA ILE A 346 -4.99 13.87 -1.02
C ILE A 346 -5.55 15.27 -0.94
N TYR A 347 -5.20 16.10 -1.90
CA TYR A 347 -5.69 17.47 -2.06
C TYR A 347 -6.62 17.57 -3.26
N VAL A 348 -7.83 18.07 -3.04
CA VAL A 348 -8.80 18.26 -4.12
C VAL A 348 -8.54 19.60 -4.81
N LEU A 349 -8.39 19.53 -6.13
CA LEU A 349 -8.31 20.70 -7.00
C LEU A 349 -9.74 21.15 -7.31
N GLU A 350 -10.08 22.37 -6.92
CA GLU A 350 -11.42 22.97 -6.96
C GLU A 350 -11.40 24.29 -7.70
N GLU A 351 -12.57 24.77 -8.11
CA GLU A 351 -12.69 26.10 -8.72
C GLU A 351 -12.13 27.20 -7.81
N ASP A 352 -12.34 27.07 -6.49
CA ASP A 352 -11.91 28.04 -5.48
C ASP A 352 -10.39 28.03 -5.19
N ASN A 353 -9.62 27.10 -5.77
CA ASN A 353 -8.19 26.99 -5.49
C ASN A 353 -7.28 26.77 -6.71
N ILE A 354 -7.83 26.68 -7.93
CA ILE A 354 -7.03 26.25 -9.11
C ILE A 354 -6.49 27.40 -9.97
N THR A 355 -6.96 28.61 -9.77
CA THR A 355 -6.52 29.81 -10.48
C THR A 355 -5.90 30.84 -9.52
N GLU A 356 -4.99 31.67 -10.01
CA GLU A 356 -4.23 32.64 -9.20
C GLU A 356 -5.11 33.68 -8.50
N ASP A 357 -6.28 33.96 -9.04
CA ASP A 357 -7.28 34.88 -8.48
C ASP A 357 -8.26 34.18 -7.51
N ALA A 358 -8.20 32.87 -7.40
CA ALA A 358 -9.05 32.08 -6.52
C ALA A 358 -8.71 32.33 -5.02
N PRO A 359 -9.72 32.37 -4.12
CA PRO A 359 -9.50 32.72 -2.72
C PRO A 359 -8.59 31.79 -1.95
N TYR A 360 -8.46 30.54 -2.39
CA TYR A 360 -7.63 29.52 -1.74
C TYR A 360 -6.44 29.08 -2.60
N TRP A 361 -6.06 29.86 -3.63
CA TRP A 361 -4.89 29.59 -4.47
C TRP A 361 -3.61 29.36 -3.67
N TYR A 362 -3.42 30.10 -2.58
CA TYR A 362 -2.25 29.97 -1.71
C TYR A 362 -2.05 28.53 -1.17
N LEU A 363 -3.15 27.79 -0.96
CA LEU A 363 -3.08 26.37 -0.54
C LEU A 363 -2.55 25.51 -1.69
N THR A 364 -2.95 25.79 -2.92
CA THR A 364 -2.48 25.07 -4.12
C THR A 364 -0.99 25.31 -4.37
N GLU A 365 -0.52 26.55 -4.21
CA GLU A 365 0.92 26.84 -4.25
C GLU A 365 1.69 26.10 -3.17
N LEU A 366 1.17 26.07 -1.95
CA LEU A 366 1.78 25.32 -0.85
C LEU A 366 1.77 23.81 -1.10
N ALA A 367 0.67 23.27 -1.65
CA ALA A 367 0.56 21.87 -2.05
C ALA A 367 1.61 21.52 -3.13
N ALA A 368 1.79 22.38 -4.14
CA ALA A 368 2.81 22.20 -5.18
C ALA A 368 4.23 22.16 -4.60
N LYS A 369 4.57 23.08 -3.69
CA LYS A 369 5.86 23.08 -2.96
C LYS A 369 6.05 21.81 -2.14
N CYS A 370 4.99 21.37 -1.46
CA CYS A 370 5.00 20.16 -0.66
C CYS A 370 5.22 18.92 -1.54
N THR A 371 4.52 18.79 -2.66
CA THR A 371 4.71 17.70 -3.62
C THR A 371 6.12 17.68 -4.19
N ALA A 372 6.65 18.83 -4.59
CA ALA A 372 8.00 18.93 -5.14
C ALA A 372 9.08 18.42 -4.18
N ARG A 373 8.89 18.61 -2.87
CA ARG A 373 9.86 18.23 -1.84
C ARG A 373 9.56 16.87 -1.19
N ARG A 374 8.28 16.51 -1.01
CA ARG A 374 7.84 15.38 -0.18
C ARG A 374 6.95 14.37 -0.90
N MET A 375 6.81 14.45 -2.22
CA MET A 375 6.00 13.56 -3.06
C MET A 375 4.49 13.56 -2.75
N VAL A 376 4.01 14.32 -1.82
CA VAL A 376 2.59 14.48 -1.46
C VAL A 376 2.26 15.96 -1.31
N PRO A 377 0.98 16.34 -1.48
CA PRO A 377 -0.21 15.52 -1.69
C PRO A 377 -0.34 14.97 -3.11
N ASP A 378 -1.23 13.97 -3.25
CA ASP A 378 -1.81 13.58 -4.53
C ASP A 378 -3.02 14.45 -4.83
N TYR A 379 -3.48 14.43 -6.08
CA TYR A 379 -4.50 15.35 -6.57
C TYR A 379 -5.73 14.64 -7.12
N ILE A 380 -6.91 15.03 -6.61
CA ILE A 380 -8.21 14.68 -7.18
C ILE A 380 -8.81 15.92 -7.84
N SER A 381 -9.32 15.79 -9.06
CA SER A 381 -10.06 16.84 -9.74
C SER A 381 -11.52 16.81 -9.34
N GLU A 382 -12.00 17.85 -8.65
CA GLU A 382 -13.43 18.05 -8.37
C GLU A 382 -14.25 18.02 -9.67
N LYS A 383 -13.83 18.80 -10.67
CA LYS A 383 -14.51 18.93 -11.97
C LYS A 383 -14.70 17.57 -12.64
N LYS A 384 -13.62 16.80 -12.80
CA LYS A 384 -13.67 15.50 -13.47
C LYS A 384 -14.39 14.44 -12.66
N MET A 385 -14.25 14.47 -11.36
CA MET A 385 -14.93 13.52 -10.51
C MET A 385 -16.45 13.73 -10.50
N ARG A 386 -16.91 15.00 -10.42
CA ARG A 386 -18.35 15.34 -10.55
C ARG A 386 -18.89 14.93 -11.92
N GLU A 387 -18.14 15.24 -12.99
CA GLU A 387 -18.53 14.90 -14.36
C GLU A 387 -18.71 13.40 -14.57
N LEU A 388 -17.83 12.58 -14.05
CA LEU A 388 -17.75 11.15 -14.34
C LEU A 388 -18.38 10.24 -13.26
N LYS A 389 -18.42 10.68 -12.01
CA LYS A 389 -18.95 9.92 -10.87
C LYS A 389 -20.18 10.57 -10.20
N GLY A 390 -20.52 11.78 -10.59
CA GLY A 390 -21.65 12.54 -10.05
C GLY A 390 -21.39 13.19 -8.68
N ASP A 391 -20.34 12.80 -8.00
CA ASP A 391 -20.02 13.26 -6.64
C ASP A 391 -18.50 13.33 -6.42
N VAL A 392 -18.05 14.01 -5.35
CA VAL A 392 -16.64 14.13 -4.98
C VAL A 392 -16.42 13.51 -3.61
N TYR A 393 -15.56 12.51 -3.54
CA TYR A 393 -15.24 11.77 -2.33
C TYR A 393 -13.84 11.16 -2.43
N THR A 394 -13.28 10.73 -1.30
CA THR A 394 -11.94 10.16 -1.27
C THR A 394 -11.93 8.69 -1.66
N CYS A 395 -10.75 8.20 -2.06
CA CYS A 395 -10.49 6.78 -2.11
C CYS A 395 -10.22 6.21 -0.71
N MET A 396 -10.40 4.90 -0.58
CA MET A 396 -9.97 4.11 0.56
C MET A 396 -8.50 3.72 0.38
N GLY A 397 -7.63 4.07 1.32
CA GLY A 397 -6.20 3.77 1.22
C GLY A 397 -5.55 4.39 -0.02
N CYS A 398 -4.99 3.56 -0.92
CA CYS A 398 -4.22 4.04 -2.08
C CYS A 398 -5.07 4.65 -3.18
N ARG A 399 -6.03 3.89 -3.69
CA ARG A 399 -6.81 4.25 -4.89
C ARG A 399 -8.16 3.55 -5.03
N SER A 400 -8.62 2.79 -4.03
CA SER A 400 -9.89 2.08 -4.08
C SER A 400 -11.05 3.05 -3.86
N PHE A 401 -11.90 3.24 -4.86
CA PHE A 401 -13.09 4.08 -4.76
C PHE A 401 -14.33 3.24 -4.53
N LEU A 402 -15.20 3.73 -3.65
CA LEU A 402 -16.57 3.25 -3.56
C LEU A 402 -17.34 3.68 -4.80
N THR A 403 -18.37 2.90 -5.15
CA THR A 403 -19.41 3.34 -6.07
C THR A 403 -20.54 4.02 -5.28
N PRO A 404 -21.37 4.89 -5.90
CA PRO A 404 -22.57 5.40 -5.24
C PRO A 404 -23.39 4.25 -4.65
N ASP A 405 -23.91 4.43 -3.44
CA ASP A 405 -24.71 3.41 -2.79
C ASP A 405 -26.08 3.26 -3.48
N ARG A 406 -26.60 2.03 -3.51
CA ARG A 406 -27.93 1.75 -4.06
C ARG A 406 -29.04 1.74 -3.01
N PHE A 407 -28.70 1.72 -1.73
CA PHE A 407 -29.68 1.76 -0.66
C PHE A 407 -30.32 3.15 -0.52
N THR A 408 -29.58 4.22 -0.79
CA THR A 408 -30.14 5.59 -0.85
C THR A 408 -31.13 5.73 -2.00
N ASP A 409 -30.76 5.30 -3.21
CA ASP A 409 -31.61 5.34 -4.40
C ASP A 409 -32.87 4.47 -4.26
N ALA A 410 -32.76 3.34 -3.57
CA ALA A 410 -33.88 2.45 -3.28
C ALA A 410 -34.80 2.92 -2.15
N GLY A 411 -34.50 4.06 -1.51
CA GLY A 411 -35.27 4.60 -0.39
C GLY A 411 -35.11 3.81 0.92
N ILE A 412 -34.11 2.92 1.02
CA ILE A 412 -33.86 2.09 2.21
C ILE A 412 -33.33 2.96 3.39
N GLY A 413 -32.68 4.08 3.08
CA GLY A 413 -32.09 4.98 4.05
C GLY A 413 -30.77 4.43 4.64
N ASN A 414 -30.34 5.00 5.77
CA ASN A 414 -29.11 4.59 6.42
C ASN A 414 -29.34 3.32 7.26
N ILE A 415 -29.02 2.16 6.70
CA ILE A 415 -29.14 0.88 7.39
C ILE A 415 -28.11 0.69 8.53
N ALA A 416 -27.10 1.56 8.61
CA ALA A 416 -26.10 1.57 9.69
C ALA A 416 -26.54 2.36 10.94
N ASN A 417 -27.74 2.96 10.93
CA ASN A 417 -28.30 3.75 12.05
C ASN A 417 -27.41 4.92 12.52
N ALA A 418 -26.59 5.52 11.65
CA ALA A 418 -25.78 6.67 11.98
C ALA A 418 -26.68 7.90 12.23
N LYS A 419 -26.40 8.65 13.31
CA LYS A 419 -27.24 9.78 13.73
C LYS A 419 -27.16 10.99 12.79
N ASN A 420 -26.04 11.13 12.10
CA ASN A 420 -25.80 12.23 11.14
C ASN A 420 -26.15 11.84 9.69
N TYR A 421 -26.91 10.79 9.48
CA TYR A 421 -27.40 10.42 8.15
C TYR A 421 -28.40 11.45 7.60
N GLN A 422 -28.23 11.78 6.33
CA GLN A 422 -29.12 12.69 5.59
C GLN A 422 -29.89 11.90 4.50
N PRO A 423 -31.21 11.83 4.56
CA PRO A 423 -32.02 11.15 3.52
C PRO A 423 -31.79 11.77 2.14
N GLY A 424 -31.69 10.91 1.10
CA GLY A 424 -31.49 11.34 -0.28
C GLY A 424 -30.07 11.73 -0.66
N LYS A 425 -29.10 11.72 0.26
CA LYS A 425 -27.70 11.96 0.01
C LYS A 425 -26.93 10.64 0.05
N HIS A 426 -26.15 10.35 -0.99
CA HIS A 426 -25.29 9.15 -1.00
C HIS A 426 -24.29 9.20 0.16
N LYS A 427 -24.11 8.05 0.80
CA LYS A 427 -23.19 7.86 1.90
C LYS A 427 -21.87 7.28 1.40
N TYR A 428 -20.75 7.90 1.75
CA TYR A 428 -19.41 7.38 1.48
C TYR A 428 -18.70 6.98 2.77
N TYR A 429 -18.60 7.88 3.75
CA TYR A 429 -18.01 7.57 5.05
C TYR A 429 -18.83 6.54 5.81
N GLY A 430 -18.13 5.60 6.44
CA GLY A 430 -18.73 4.44 7.08
C GLY A 430 -19.03 3.29 6.11
N ARG A 431 -18.44 3.31 4.91
CA ARG A 431 -18.52 2.22 3.93
C ARG A 431 -17.15 1.61 3.69
N PHE A 432 -17.10 0.42 3.08
CA PHE A 432 -15.88 -0.36 2.98
C PHE A 432 -15.82 -1.22 1.72
N ASN A 433 -14.63 -1.76 1.44
CA ASN A 433 -14.37 -2.76 0.41
C ASN A 433 -14.18 -4.14 1.05
N GLN A 434 -14.85 -5.17 0.52
CA GLN A 434 -14.79 -6.53 1.06
C GLN A 434 -13.49 -7.27 0.73
N GLY A 435 -12.85 -6.92 -0.39
CA GLY A 435 -11.61 -7.52 -0.84
C GLY A 435 -11.40 -7.45 -2.35
N VAL A 436 -10.26 -7.96 -2.79
CA VAL A 436 -9.78 -7.84 -4.18
C VAL A 436 -9.31 -9.19 -4.71
N VAL A 437 -9.59 -9.45 -5.99
CA VAL A 437 -8.96 -10.51 -6.80
C VAL A 437 -8.51 -9.89 -8.12
N THR A 438 -7.27 -10.14 -8.52
CA THR A 438 -6.68 -9.55 -9.73
C THR A 438 -6.45 -10.58 -10.83
N ILE A 439 -6.92 -10.29 -12.05
CA ILE A 439 -6.67 -11.10 -13.24
C ILE A 439 -5.31 -10.72 -13.86
N ASN A 440 -4.54 -11.74 -14.29
CA ASN A 440 -3.30 -11.58 -15.04
C ASN A 440 -3.62 -11.53 -16.55
N LEU A 441 -3.70 -10.33 -17.14
CA LEU A 441 -4.04 -10.17 -18.55
C LEU A 441 -2.98 -10.76 -19.51
N PRO A 442 -1.66 -10.60 -19.28
CA PRO A 442 -0.64 -11.28 -20.05
C PRO A 442 -0.80 -12.80 -20.11
N ASP A 443 -1.25 -13.42 -19.01
CA ASP A 443 -1.50 -14.88 -19.00
C ASP A 443 -2.61 -15.28 -19.99
N VAL A 444 -3.68 -14.49 -20.07
CA VAL A 444 -4.77 -14.71 -21.05
C VAL A 444 -4.22 -14.63 -22.48
N ALA A 445 -3.44 -13.59 -22.76
CA ALA A 445 -2.86 -13.37 -24.10
C ALA A 445 -1.91 -14.50 -24.51
N LEU A 446 -0.96 -14.83 -23.64
CA LEU A 446 0.02 -15.90 -23.88
C LEU A 446 -0.63 -17.28 -24.02
N SER A 447 -1.63 -17.59 -23.19
CA SER A 447 -2.41 -18.84 -23.28
C SER A 447 -3.21 -18.95 -24.57
N SER A 448 -3.57 -17.85 -25.19
CA SER A 448 -4.28 -17.82 -26.49
C SER A 448 -3.37 -18.13 -27.68
N GLY A 449 -2.04 -17.96 -27.48
CA GLY A 449 -1.05 -18.07 -28.57
C GLY A 449 -1.24 -17.02 -29.67
N GLY A 450 -1.82 -15.87 -29.36
CA GLY A 450 -2.08 -14.76 -30.30
C GLY A 450 -3.37 -14.94 -31.13
N ASN A 451 -4.14 -15.99 -30.90
CA ASN A 451 -5.43 -16.20 -31.57
C ASN A 451 -6.54 -15.41 -30.84
N LEU A 452 -7.23 -14.53 -31.57
CA LEU A 452 -8.20 -13.61 -31.00
C LEU A 452 -9.46 -14.33 -30.44
N ASP A 453 -10.02 -15.31 -31.16
CA ASP A 453 -11.21 -16.04 -30.70
C ASP A 453 -10.88 -16.85 -29.44
N LYS A 454 -9.72 -17.49 -29.42
CA LYS A 454 -9.22 -18.22 -28.27
C LYS A 454 -8.94 -17.29 -27.09
N PHE A 455 -8.43 -16.05 -27.35
CA PHE A 455 -8.24 -15.04 -26.34
C PHE A 455 -9.53 -14.71 -25.60
N TRP A 456 -10.60 -14.39 -26.33
CA TRP A 456 -11.87 -14.02 -25.72
C TRP A 456 -12.49 -15.17 -24.94
N LYS A 457 -12.37 -16.40 -25.41
CA LYS A 457 -12.82 -17.59 -24.69
C LYS A 457 -12.08 -17.78 -23.36
N ILE A 458 -10.74 -17.74 -23.39
CA ILE A 458 -9.91 -17.87 -22.19
C ILE A 458 -10.17 -16.70 -21.22
N PHE A 459 -10.33 -15.50 -21.77
CA PHE A 459 -10.64 -14.31 -20.96
C PHE A 459 -11.96 -14.46 -20.19
N GLU A 460 -13.00 -14.97 -20.82
CA GLU A 460 -14.27 -15.28 -20.16
C GLU A 460 -14.10 -16.33 -19.05
N GLU A 461 -13.39 -17.40 -19.33
CA GLU A 461 -13.08 -18.47 -18.34
C GLU A 461 -12.32 -17.90 -17.13
N ARG A 462 -11.36 -16.99 -17.34
CA ARG A 462 -10.60 -16.34 -16.26
C ARG A 462 -11.44 -15.35 -15.46
N LEU A 463 -12.35 -14.63 -16.10
CA LEU A 463 -13.29 -13.74 -15.41
C LEU A 463 -14.24 -14.52 -14.50
N GLU A 464 -14.77 -15.66 -14.95
CA GLU A 464 -15.60 -16.53 -14.10
C GLU A 464 -14.82 -17.12 -12.93
N LEU A 465 -13.53 -17.43 -13.11
CA LEU A 465 -12.66 -17.84 -12.02
C LEU A 465 -12.44 -16.72 -10.99
N CYS A 466 -12.23 -15.48 -11.45
CA CYS A 466 -12.16 -14.31 -10.58
C CYS A 466 -13.48 -14.10 -9.82
N HIS A 467 -14.62 -14.26 -10.49
CA HIS A 467 -15.95 -14.15 -9.88
C HIS A 467 -16.12 -15.14 -8.72
N LYS A 468 -15.81 -16.42 -8.95
CA LYS A 468 -15.84 -17.45 -7.88
C LYS A 468 -14.94 -17.09 -6.71
N ALA A 469 -13.74 -16.57 -7.00
CA ALA A 469 -12.80 -16.14 -5.96
C ALA A 469 -13.31 -14.93 -5.16
N LEU A 470 -13.97 -13.97 -5.82
CA LEU A 470 -14.63 -12.83 -5.17
C LEU A 470 -15.84 -13.29 -4.32
N GLN A 471 -16.62 -14.25 -4.80
CA GLN A 471 -17.69 -14.86 -4.02
C GLN A 471 -17.17 -15.56 -2.74
N CYS A 472 -16.00 -16.20 -2.81
CA CYS A 472 -15.35 -16.75 -1.61
C CYS A 472 -15.08 -15.66 -0.57
N ARG A 473 -14.57 -14.48 -0.98
CA ARG A 473 -14.35 -13.34 -0.07
C ARG A 473 -15.66 -12.83 0.54
N HIS A 474 -16.67 -12.62 -0.29
CA HIS A 474 -17.99 -12.20 0.17
C HIS A 474 -18.57 -13.19 1.19
N ASN A 475 -18.57 -14.47 0.84
CA ASN A 475 -19.10 -15.53 1.71
C ASN A 475 -18.33 -15.67 3.02
N ARG A 476 -17.03 -15.33 3.05
CA ARG A 476 -16.24 -15.35 4.27
C ARG A 476 -16.67 -14.30 5.29
N LEU A 477 -17.17 -13.16 4.83
CA LEU A 477 -17.68 -12.08 5.68
C LEU A 477 -19.12 -12.33 6.17
N LYS A 478 -19.91 -13.15 5.48
CA LYS A 478 -21.29 -13.44 5.90
C LYS A 478 -21.30 -14.15 7.26
N GLY A 479 -22.29 -13.76 8.07
CA GLY A 479 -22.44 -14.30 9.42
C GLY A 479 -21.46 -13.73 10.47
N THR A 480 -20.60 -12.79 10.09
CA THR A 480 -19.69 -12.13 11.03
C THR A 480 -20.48 -11.34 12.06
N PRO A 481 -20.36 -11.63 13.35
CA PRO A 481 -21.01 -10.84 14.40
C PRO A 481 -20.35 -9.50 14.55
N SER A 482 -21.11 -8.45 14.89
CA SER A 482 -20.61 -7.12 15.15
C SER A 482 -19.55 -7.07 16.29
N ASP A 483 -19.56 -8.09 17.14
CA ASP A 483 -18.60 -8.28 18.23
C ASP A 483 -17.18 -8.64 17.75
N ALA A 484 -17.01 -9.06 16.50
CA ALA A 484 -15.69 -9.37 15.93
C ALA A 484 -14.78 -8.14 15.86
N ALA A 485 -15.36 -6.96 15.58
CA ALA A 485 -14.64 -5.69 15.57
C ALA A 485 -15.59 -4.54 16.01
N PRO A 486 -15.81 -4.37 17.35
CA PRO A 486 -16.80 -3.43 17.85
C PRO A 486 -16.57 -1.98 17.39
N ILE A 487 -15.32 -1.53 17.30
CA ILE A 487 -14.99 -0.18 16.81
C ILE A 487 -15.52 0.07 15.41
N LEU A 488 -15.51 -0.95 14.54
CA LEU A 488 -15.98 -0.87 13.15
C LEU A 488 -17.50 -0.94 13.09
N TRP A 489 -18.08 -1.94 13.75
CA TRP A 489 -19.46 -2.35 13.49
C TRP A 489 -20.48 -1.81 14.49
N GLN A 490 -20.06 -1.51 15.74
CA GLN A 490 -20.97 -1.06 16.82
C GLN A 490 -20.79 0.40 17.17
N TYR A 491 -19.56 0.95 17.04
CA TYR A 491 -19.21 2.24 17.63
C TYR A 491 -18.90 3.35 16.62
N GLY A 492 -19.31 3.17 15.37
CA GLY A 492 -19.49 4.27 14.42
C GLY A 492 -18.43 4.39 13.35
N ALA A 493 -17.30 3.66 13.38
CA ALA A 493 -16.31 3.77 12.30
C ALA A 493 -16.90 3.39 10.94
N LEU A 494 -17.67 2.30 10.88
CA LEU A 494 -18.38 1.87 9.68
C LEU A 494 -19.91 1.78 9.90
N ALA A 495 -20.34 1.36 11.08
CA ALA A 495 -21.75 1.19 11.40
C ALA A 495 -22.02 1.38 12.90
N ARG A 496 -23.32 1.38 13.27
CA ARG A 496 -23.80 1.36 14.65
C ARG A 496 -24.81 0.20 14.81
N LEU A 497 -24.32 -1.01 14.57
CA LEU A 497 -25.08 -2.24 14.78
C LEU A 497 -25.21 -2.56 16.26
N LYS A 498 -26.23 -3.30 16.61
CA LYS A 498 -26.37 -3.82 17.97
C LYS A 498 -25.35 -4.94 18.23
N LYS A 499 -25.00 -5.14 19.49
CA LYS A 499 -24.15 -6.25 19.91
C LYS A 499 -24.77 -7.60 19.48
N GLY A 500 -23.97 -8.48 18.89
CA GLY A 500 -24.40 -9.78 18.37
C GLY A 500 -25.14 -9.73 17.03
N GLU A 501 -25.45 -8.57 16.51
CA GLU A 501 -26.04 -8.43 15.16
C GLU A 501 -24.97 -8.75 14.09
N THR A 502 -25.36 -9.47 13.03
CA THR A 502 -24.43 -9.77 11.93
C THR A 502 -24.27 -8.59 10.98
N ILE A 503 -23.12 -8.52 10.30
CA ILE A 503 -22.85 -7.46 9.31
C ILE A 503 -23.48 -7.73 7.94
N ASP A 504 -24.24 -8.79 7.79
CA ASP A 504 -24.73 -9.29 6.49
C ASP A 504 -25.43 -8.21 5.65
N LYS A 505 -26.26 -7.37 6.29
CA LYS A 505 -26.95 -6.28 5.59
C LYS A 505 -26.01 -5.21 5.01
N LEU A 506 -24.76 -5.14 5.50
CA LEU A 506 -23.74 -4.22 4.99
C LEU A 506 -22.96 -4.78 3.79
N LEU A 507 -23.22 -6.04 3.40
CA LEU A 507 -22.55 -6.71 2.28
C LEU A 507 -23.31 -6.54 0.95
N PHE A 508 -24.54 -6.01 0.99
CA PHE A 508 -25.44 -5.89 -0.15
C PHE A 508 -25.91 -4.44 -0.39
N ASN A 509 -26.70 -4.24 -1.44
CA ASN A 509 -27.32 -2.96 -1.81
C ASN A 509 -26.31 -1.81 -2.01
N GLY A 510 -25.07 -2.10 -2.33
CA GLY A 510 -24.03 -1.11 -2.52
C GLY A 510 -23.52 -0.47 -1.24
N TYR A 511 -23.81 -1.01 -0.04
CA TYR A 511 -23.19 -0.50 1.18
C TYR A 511 -21.69 -0.73 1.18
N SER A 512 -21.24 -1.89 0.72
CA SER A 512 -19.82 -2.19 0.48
C SER A 512 -19.60 -2.57 -0.99
N THR A 513 -18.35 -2.46 -1.42
CA THR A 513 -17.90 -2.89 -2.75
C THR A 513 -17.01 -4.12 -2.66
N ILE A 514 -16.86 -4.83 -3.77
CA ILE A 514 -15.87 -5.89 -3.93
C ILE A 514 -15.19 -5.72 -5.29
N SER A 515 -13.88 -5.89 -5.38
CA SER A 515 -13.12 -5.38 -6.50
C SER A 515 -12.52 -6.47 -7.38
N LEU A 516 -12.82 -6.38 -8.68
CA LEU A 516 -12.10 -7.09 -9.74
C LEU A 516 -10.90 -6.25 -10.16
N GLY A 517 -9.69 -6.66 -9.78
CA GLY A 517 -8.44 -6.04 -10.19
C GLY A 517 -7.92 -6.60 -11.51
N TYR A 518 -6.96 -5.90 -12.11
CA TYR A 518 -6.27 -6.36 -13.33
C TYR A 518 -4.84 -5.83 -13.39
N ALA A 519 -3.98 -6.56 -14.11
CA ALA A 519 -2.57 -6.23 -14.29
C ALA A 519 -2.11 -6.53 -15.71
N GLY A 520 -1.13 -5.78 -16.21
CA GLY A 520 -0.43 -6.09 -17.45
C GLY A 520 -1.24 -5.83 -18.72
N LEU A 521 -2.05 -4.77 -18.76
CA LEU A 521 -2.78 -4.42 -19.97
C LEU A 521 -1.84 -4.14 -21.16
N TYR A 522 -0.71 -3.47 -20.90
CA TYR A 522 0.32 -3.21 -21.90
C TYR A 522 0.86 -4.49 -22.53
N GLU A 523 1.35 -5.42 -21.72
CA GLU A 523 1.94 -6.68 -22.20
C GLU A 523 0.90 -7.53 -22.94
N CYS A 524 -0.34 -7.55 -22.44
CA CYS A 524 -1.46 -8.25 -23.08
C CYS A 524 -1.71 -7.71 -24.50
N VAL A 525 -1.89 -6.40 -24.63
CA VAL A 525 -2.16 -5.76 -25.93
C VAL A 525 -0.97 -5.90 -26.88
N LYS A 526 0.23 -5.70 -26.36
CA LYS A 526 1.47 -5.84 -27.16
C LYS A 526 1.64 -7.24 -27.72
N TYR A 527 1.38 -8.28 -26.91
CA TYR A 527 1.45 -9.66 -27.41
C TYR A 527 0.40 -9.97 -28.48
N MET A 528 -0.83 -9.47 -28.30
CA MET A 528 -1.93 -9.74 -29.24
C MET A 528 -1.86 -8.92 -30.53
N THR A 529 -1.30 -7.72 -30.49
CA THR A 529 -1.31 -6.76 -31.62
C THR A 529 0.06 -6.42 -32.18
N GLY A 530 1.13 -6.77 -31.47
CA GLY A 530 2.51 -6.36 -31.80
C GLY A 530 2.84 -4.91 -31.44
N LYS A 531 1.89 -4.16 -30.83
CA LYS A 531 2.01 -2.73 -30.57
C LYS A 531 1.67 -2.39 -29.09
N SER A 532 2.24 -1.29 -28.58
CA SER A 532 1.82 -0.73 -27.30
C SER A 532 0.33 -0.38 -27.33
N HIS A 533 -0.34 -0.46 -26.17
CA HIS A 533 -1.73 -0.01 -26.05
C HIS A 533 -1.90 1.50 -26.23
N THR A 534 -0.81 2.27 -26.22
CA THR A 534 -0.77 3.71 -26.56
C THR A 534 -0.86 3.96 -28.06
N ASP A 535 -0.53 2.97 -28.91
CA ASP A 535 -0.67 3.09 -30.36
C ASP A 535 -2.16 3.18 -30.74
N PRO A 536 -2.57 4.19 -31.51
CA PRO A 536 -3.97 4.40 -31.91
C PRO A 536 -4.64 3.17 -32.56
N ALA A 537 -3.86 2.30 -33.23
CA ALA A 537 -4.39 1.07 -33.81
C ALA A 537 -4.65 -0.04 -32.76
N ALA A 538 -3.96 -0.02 -31.62
CA ALA A 538 -4.09 -1.01 -30.55
C ALA A 538 -4.99 -0.54 -29.40
N THR A 539 -5.14 0.77 -29.18
CA THR A 539 -5.98 1.35 -28.14
C THR A 539 -7.42 0.81 -28.14
N PRO A 540 -8.13 0.64 -29.29
CA PRO A 540 -9.48 0.08 -29.28
C PRO A 540 -9.56 -1.34 -28.69
N PHE A 541 -8.54 -2.18 -28.90
CA PHE A 541 -8.47 -3.51 -28.30
C PHE A 541 -8.31 -3.43 -26.77
N ALA A 542 -7.44 -2.54 -26.29
CA ALA A 542 -7.29 -2.27 -24.85
C ALA A 542 -8.62 -1.84 -24.21
N LEU A 543 -9.33 -0.91 -24.84
CA LEU A 543 -10.64 -0.42 -24.36
C LEU A 543 -11.69 -1.53 -24.37
N SER A 544 -11.70 -2.42 -25.37
CA SER A 544 -12.64 -3.55 -25.43
C SER A 544 -12.42 -4.54 -24.28
N ILE A 545 -11.18 -4.79 -23.87
CA ILE A 545 -10.84 -5.59 -22.69
C ILE A 545 -11.39 -4.94 -21.41
N MET A 546 -11.24 -3.62 -21.29
CA MET A 546 -11.76 -2.88 -20.14
C MET A 546 -13.28 -2.90 -20.07
N GLN A 547 -13.94 -2.67 -21.22
CA GLN A 547 -15.40 -2.69 -21.30
C GLN A 547 -15.98 -4.06 -20.94
N LYS A 548 -15.40 -5.14 -21.46
CA LYS A 548 -15.85 -6.51 -21.16
C LYS A 548 -15.80 -6.82 -19.66
N LYS A 549 -14.76 -6.34 -18.95
CA LYS A 549 -14.67 -6.50 -17.50
C LYS A 549 -15.76 -5.72 -16.75
N ASN A 550 -16.05 -4.49 -17.19
CA ASN A 550 -17.14 -3.69 -16.63
C ASN A 550 -18.50 -4.33 -16.86
N ASP A 551 -18.75 -4.86 -18.06
CA ASP A 551 -19.99 -5.55 -18.40
C ASP A 551 -20.21 -6.77 -17.49
N LYS A 552 -19.14 -7.53 -17.22
CA LYS A 552 -19.19 -8.66 -16.27
C LYS A 552 -19.48 -8.22 -14.84
N CYS A 553 -18.80 -7.17 -14.36
CA CYS A 553 -19.09 -6.62 -13.04
C CYS A 553 -20.56 -6.17 -12.93
N ALA A 554 -21.12 -5.55 -13.97
CA ALA A 554 -22.53 -5.12 -14.01
C ALA A 554 -23.49 -6.33 -14.02
N GLU A 555 -23.18 -7.37 -14.79
CA GLU A 555 -23.92 -8.63 -14.84
C GLU A 555 -23.99 -9.29 -13.45
N TRP A 556 -22.86 -9.49 -12.81
CA TRP A 556 -22.78 -10.09 -11.47
C TRP A 556 -23.49 -9.23 -10.40
N LYS A 557 -23.29 -7.90 -10.45
CA LYS A 557 -24.00 -6.97 -9.56
C LYS A 557 -25.52 -7.10 -9.67
N LYS A 558 -26.04 -7.18 -10.88
CA LYS A 558 -27.48 -7.34 -11.11
C LYS A 558 -28.01 -8.69 -10.62
N ALA A 559 -27.23 -9.75 -10.81
CA ALA A 559 -27.64 -11.10 -10.43
C ALA A 559 -27.62 -11.32 -8.91
N GLU A 560 -26.63 -10.76 -8.20
CA GLU A 560 -26.33 -11.11 -6.81
C GLU A 560 -26.59 -9.98 -5.81
N ASN A 561 -26.87 -8.75 -6.29
CA ASN A 561 -27.02 -7.55 -5.44
C ASN A 561 -25.76 -7.22 -4.63
N ILE A 562 -24.59 -7.59 -5.14
CA ILE A 562 -23.27 -7.30 -4.59
C ILE A 562 -22.59 -6.29 -5.50
N ASP A 563 -21.94 -5.25 -4.94
CA ASP A 563 -21.32 -4.18 -5.74
C ASP A 563 -19.93 -4.55 -6.23
N TYR A 564 -19.88 -5.43 -7.23
CA TYR A 564 -18.68 -5.70 -8.00
C TYR A 564 -18.25 -4.45 -8.77
N SER A 565 -16.98 -4.10 -8.72
CA SER A 565 -16.46 -2.98 -9.49
C SER A 565 -15.05 -3.21 -10.00
N LEU A 566 -14.75 -2.69 -11.20
CA LEU A 566 -13.43 -2.81 -11.81
C LEU A 566 -12.46 -1.85 -11.15
N TYR A 567 -11.31 -2.38 -10.77
CA TYR A 567 -10.30 -1.70 -9.96
C TYR A 567 -8.92 -1.76 -10.60
N GLY A 568 -8.31 -0.61 -10.85
CA GLY A 568 -6.91 -0.49 -11.22
C GLY A 568 -6.03 -0.78 -10.02
N THR A 569 -5.84 -2.04 -9.71
CA THR A 569 -5.28 -2.57 -8.47
C THR A 569 -3.91 -2.00 -8.14
N SER A 570 -3.68 -1.69 -6.87
CA SER A 570 -2.33 -1.49 -6.34
C SER A 570 -1.61 -2.84 -6.32
N LEU A 571 -0.50 -2.93 -7.03
CA LEU A 571 0.26 -4.17 -7.18
C LEU A 571 1.66 -3.97 -6.62
N GLU A 572 1.87 -4.31 -5.34
CA GLU A 572 3.19 -4.22 -4.71
C GLU A 572 4.14 -5.31 -5.22
N SER A 573 4.02 -6.50 -4.63
CA SER A 573 4.80 -7.67 -5.03
C SER A 573 4.16 -8.48 -6.17
N THR A 574 2.88 -8.24 -6.46
CA THR A 574 2.10 -9.01 -7.45
C THR A 574 2.65 -8.86 -8.86
N THR A 575 3.16 -7.69 -9.26
CA THR A 575 3.78 -7.50 -10.58
C THR A 575 5.02 -8.37 -10.76
N TYR A 576 5.83 -8.51 -9.70
CA TYR A 576 6.97 -9.40 -9.65
C TYR A 576 6.56 -10.88 -9.65
N LYS A 577 5.58 -11.26 -8.82
CA LYS A 577 5.02 -12.62 -8.80
C LYS A 577 4.50 -13.03 -10.16
N PHE A 578 3.67 -12.18 -10.80
CA PHE A 578 3.12 -12.46 -12.12
C PHE A 578 4.23 -12.61 -13.18
N ALA A 579 5.22 -11.72 -13.19
CA ALA A 579 6.36 -11.85 -14.11
C ALA A 579 7.06 -13.19 -13.95
N LYS A 580 7.34 -13.63 -12.71
CA LYS A 580 7.97 -14.94 -12.44
C LYS A 580 7.12 -16.13 -12.88
N CYS A 581 5.80 -16.06 -12.65
CA CYS A 581 4.88 -17.11 -13.10
C CYS A 581 4.81 -17.19 -14.63
N LEU A 582 4.76 -16.04 -15.31
CA LEU A 582 4.76 -15.98 -16.78
C LEU A 582 6.07 -16.55 -17.36
N GLN A 583 7.22 -16.15 -16.81
CA GLN A 583 8.52 -16.68 -17.21
C GLN A 583 8.61 -18.20 -17.05
N ARG A 584 8.13 -18.73 -15.92
CA ARG A 584 8.10 -20.18 -15.66
C ARG A 584 7.21 -20.93 -16.65
N ARG A 585 6.05 -20.37 -17.00
CA ARG A 585 5.03 -21.06 -17.84
C ARG A 585 5.29 -20.89 -19.34
N PHE A 586 5.77 -19.74 -19.77
CA PHE A 586 5.86 -19.39 -21.20
C PHE A 586 7.29 -19.06 -21.66
N GLY A 587 8.27 -19.05 -20.74
CA GLY A 587 9.64 -18.65 -21.05
C GLY A 587 9.84 -17.14 -21.15
N ILE A 588 11.00 -16.74 -21.64
CA ILE A 588 11.37 -15.34 -21.85
C ILE A 588 10.93 -14.92 -23.25
N ILE A 589 10.06 -13.93 -23.32
CA ILE A 589 9.56 -13.33 -24.56
C ILE A 589 9.90 -11.84 -24.50
N GLU A 590 10.70 -11.37 -25.46
CA GLU A 590 11.17 -9.98 -25.53
C GLU A 590 10.02 -8.98 -25.51
N GLY A 591 10.11 -7.99 -24.61
CA GLY A 591 9.13 -6.94 -24.43
C GLY A 591 7.80 -7.37 -23.80
N ILE A 592 7.69 -8.65 -23.35
CA ILE A 592 6.49 -9.19 -22.69
C ILE A 592 6.84 -9.81 -21.33
N THR A 593 7.76 -10.80 -21.29
CA THR A 593 8.15 -11.52 -20.07
C THR A 593 9.62 -11.40 -19.73
N ASP A 594 10.38 -10.60 -20.44
CA ASP A 594 11.83 -10.40 -20.30
C ASP A 594 12.22 -9.57 -19.06
N LYS A 595 11.26 -8.87 -18.45
CA LYS A 595 11.48 -8.07 -17.24
C LYS A 595 11.09 -8.84 -15.97
N GLY A 596 11.67 -8.44 -14.82
CA GLY A 596 11.27 -8.96 -13.51
C GLY A 596 9.93 -8.42 -12.99
N TYR A 597 9.19 -7.68 -13.80
CA TYR A 597 7.89 -7.09 -13.49
C TYR A 597 7.00 -7.06 -14.73
N ILE A 598 5.69 -6.89 -14.52
CA ILE A 598 4.73 -6.51 -15.55
C ILE A 598 4.17 -5.12 -15.24
N THR A 599 3.60 -4.47 -16.23
CA THR A 599 3.00 -3.14 -16.08
C THR A 599 1.81 -3.19 -15.12
N ASN A 600 1.76 -2.23 -14.20
CA ASN A 600 0.67 -2.09 -13.25
C ASN A 600 -0.61 -1.65 -13.98
N SER A 601 -1.70 -2.40 -13.77
CA SER A 601 -3.04 -2.12 -14.32
C SER A 601 -3.03 -1.63 -15.78
N TYR A 602 -3.49 -0.41 -16.06
CA TYR A 602 -3.61 0.22 -17.39
C TYR A 602 -2.48 1.18 -17.75
N HIS A 603 -1.53 1.40 -16.86
CA HIS A 603 -0.52 2.45 -17.05
C HIS A 603 0.26 2.29 -18.36
N VAL A 604 0.71 3.40 -18.89
CA VAL A 604 1.75 3.42 -19.92
C VAL A 604 2.98 2.71 -19.36
N ASN A 605 3.62 1.86 -20.18
CA ASN A 605 4.80 1.13 -19.71
C ASN A 605 5.90 2.10 -19.26
N VAL A 606 6.56 1.80 -18.15
CA VAL A 606 7.54 2.69 -17.52
C VAL A 606 8.74 3.04 -18.40
N THR A 607 9.00 2.25 -19.44
CA THR A 607 10.09 2.48 -20.40
C THR A 607 9.66 3.26 -21.63
N GLU A 608 8.36 3.56 -21.78
CA GLU A 608 7.82 4.26 -22.95
C GLU A 608 8.00 5.77 -22.81
N GLU A 609 8.72 6.37 -23.74
CA GLU A 609 8.92 7.82 -23.78
C GLU A 609 7.63 8.54 -24.18
N ILE A 610 7.03 9.25 -23.24
CA ILE A 610 5.81 10.01 -23.39
C ILE A 610 5.87 11.21 -22.44
N ASN A 611 5.37 12.37 -22.86
CA ASN A 611 5.31 13.51 -21.94
C ASN A 611 4.13 13.41 -20.98
N ALA A 612 4.20 14.14 -19.86
CA ALA A 612 3.21 14.12 -18.80
C ALA A 612 1.77 14.36 -19.27
N PHE A 613 1.58 15.32 -20.16
CA PHE A 613 0.25 15.73 -20.61
C PHE A 613 -0.38 14.68 -21.56
N GLU A 614 0.40 14.11 -22.43
CA GLU A 614 -0.04 13.02 -23.32
C GLU A 614 -0.35 11.76 -22.51
N LYS A 615 0.52 11.41 -21.57
CA LYS A 615 0.32 10.27 -20.67
C LYS A 615 -0.99 10.41 -19.87
N LEU A 616 -1.19 11.54 -19.20
CA LEU A 616 -2.40 11.76 -18.39
C LEU A 616 -3.67 11.77 -19.26
N ARG A 617 -3.60 12.37 -20.47
CA ARG A 617 -4.72 12.35 -21.42
C ARG A 617 -5.05 10.94 -21.89
N PHE A 618 -4.04 10.15 -22.20
CA PHE A 618 -4.21 8.75 -22.59
C PHE A 618 -4.81 7.92 -21.44
N GLU A 619 -4.26 8.03 -20.25
CA GLU A 619 -4.69 7.24 -19.09
C GLU A 619 -6.06 7.64 -18.53
N ALA A 620 -6.52 8.86 -18.75
CA ALA A 620 -7.83 9.37 -18.30
C ALA A 620 -9.00 8.47 -18.74
N GLN A 621 -8.99 7.96 -19.97
CA GLN A 621 -10.02 7.06 -20.49
C GLN A 621 -10.10 5.73 -19.74
N PHE A 622 -8.99 5.23 -19.22
CA PHE A 622 -8.93 3.99 -18.43
C PHE A 622 -9.35 4.22 -16.97
N GLN A 623 -9.10 5.41 -16.43
CA GLN A 623 -9.65 5.76 -15.10
C GLN A 623 -11.18 5.79 -15.12
N HIS A 624 -11.77 6.35 -16.17
CA HIS A 624 -13.23 6.33 -16.36
C HIS A 624 -13.78 4.89 -16.40
N LEU A 625 -13.05 3.97 -17.05
CA LEU A 625 -13.42 2.55 -17.14
C LEU A 625 -13.04 1.72 -15.90
N SER A 626 -12.48 2.34 -14.87
CA SER A 626 -12.13 1.70 -13.59
C SER A 626 -12.87 2.34 -12.42
N PRO A 627 -14.22 2.18 -12.33
CA PRO A 627 -15.04 2.87 -11.34
C PRO A 627 -14.72 2.49 -9.90
N GLY A 628 -14.17 1.30 -9.67
CA GLY A 628 -13.70 0.84 -8.35
C GLY A 628 -12.40 1.46 -7.90
N GLY A 629 -11.81 2.34 -8.72
CA GLY A 629 -10.63 3.13 -8.38
C GLY A 629 -9.46 2.93 -9.32
N ALA A 630 -8.73 4.01 -9.52
CA ALA A 630 -7.52 4.09 -10.31
C ALA A 630 -6.75 5.36 -9.94
N ILE A 631 -5.44 5.35 -10.17
CA ILE A 631 -4.58 6.52 -10.05
C ILE A 631 -3.61 6.53 -11.22
N SER A 632 -3.30 7.70 -11.73
CA SER A 632 -2.21 7.89 -12.69
C SER A 632 -1.05 8.63 -12.05
N TYR A 633 0.14 8.44 -12.56
CA TYR A 633 1.32 9.12 -12.04
C TYR A 633 2.14 9.78 -13.15
N VAL A 634 2.87 10.82 -12.77
CA VAL A 634 3.87 11.48 -13.59
C VAL A 634 5.22 11.34 -12.92
N GLU A 635 6.16 10.68 -13.59
CA GLU A 635 7.55 10.59 -13.10
C GLU A 635 8.27 11.88 -13.46
N VAL A 636 8.77 12.60 -12.45
CA VAL A 636 9.37 13.92 -12.62
C VAL A 636 10.76 13.98 -11.99
N PRO A 637 11.67 14.85 -12.49
CA PRO A 637 12.94 15.13 -11.83
C PRO A 637 12.74 15.87 -10.50
N ASP A 638 13.81 16.37 -9.90
CA ASP A 638 13.71 17.31 -8.77
C ASP A 638 13.03 18.61 -9.22
N MET A 639 11.82 18.85 -8.69
CA MET A 639 10.96 19.99 -9.04
C MET A 639 11.02 21.13 -8.03
N GLN A 640 11.87 21.07 -6.99
CA GLN A 640 11.90 22.07 -5.92
C GLN A 640 12.19 23.49 -6.44
N ASN A 641 12.94 23.59 -7.52
CA ASN A 641 13.28 24.87 -8.18
C ASN A 641 12.37 25.22 -9.38
N ASN A 642 11.35 24.42 -9.67
CA ASN A 642 10.45 24.65 -10.78
C ASN A 642 8.97 24.41 -10.40
N ILE A 643 8.52 25.12 -9.37
CA ILE A 643 7.13 25.03 -8.89
C ILE A 643 6.10 25.42 -9.97
N PRO A 644 6.35 26.41 -10.87
CA PRO A 644 5.43 26.71 -11.97
C PRO A 644 5.08 25.49 -12.83
N ALA A 645 6.05 24.62 -13.16
CA ALA A 645 5.78 23.41 -13.93
C ALA A 645 4.89 22.42 -13.15
N VAL A 646 5.06 22.30 -11.83
CA VAL A 646 4.17 21.48 -10.98
C VAL A 646 2.73 22.02 -11.04
N LEU A 647 2.56 23.34 -10.93
CA LEU A 647 1.26 24.01 -10.99
C LEU A 647 0.58 23.81 -12.37
N GLU A 648 1.33 23.83 -13.46
CA GLU A 648 0.78 23.56 -14.80
C GLU A 648 0.30 22.09 -14.92
N VAL A 649 1.02 21.13 -14.36
CA VAL A 649 0.56 19.74 -14.30
C VAL A 649 -0.70 19.64 -13.44
N MET A 650 -0.80 20.34 -12.30
CA MET A 650 -1.99 20.35 -11.46
C MET A 650 -3.21 20.94 -12.17
N LYS A 651 -3.05 22.06 -12.90
CA LYS A 651 -4.10 22.63 -13.77
C LYS A 651 -4.55 21.65 -14.85
N PHE A 652 -3.60 20.89 -15.42
CA PHE A 652 -3.92 19.87 -16.41
C PHE A 652 -4.72 18.71 -15.77
N ILE A 653 -4.33 18.24 -14.57
CA ILE A 653 -5.05 17.21 -13.82
C ILE A 653 -6.48 17.66 -13.58
N TYR A 654 -6.70 18.88 -13.07
CA TYR A 654 -8.04 19.44 -12.83
C TYR A 654 -8.96 19.36 -14.04
N ASN A 655 -8.43 19.59 -15.25
CA ASN A 655 -9.21 19.64 -16.48
C ASN A 655 -9.39 18.30 -17.20
N ASN A 656 -8.54 17.29 -16.93
CA ASN A 656 -8.45 16.14 -17.82
C ASN A 656 -8.56 14.77 -17.13
N ILE A 657 -8.20 14.62 -15.85
CA ILE A 657 -8.14 13.31 -15.20
C ILE A 657 -8.67 13.38 -13.76
N ILE A 658 -9.24 12.28 -13.28
CA ILE A 658 -9.89 12.24 -11.95
C ILE A 658 -8.83 12.32 -10.84
N TYR A 659 -7.79 11.47 -10.93
CA TYR A 659 -6.85 11.26 -9.82
C TYR A 659 -5.44 11.00 -10.35
N ALA A 660 -4.49 11.83 -9.90
CA ALA A 660 -3.10 11.68 -10.30
C ALA A 660 -2.12 12.08 -9.19
N GLU A 661 -0.91 11.53 -9.27
CA GLU A 661 0.22 11.84 -8.38
C GLU A 661 1.47 12.23 -9.19
N LEU A 662 2.36 13.00 -8.57
CA LEU A 662 3.69 13.31 -9.11
C LEU A 662 4.75 12.55 -8.32
N ASN A 663 5.54 11.74 -9.03
CA ASN A 663 6.63 10.96 -8.44
C ASN A 663 7.93 11.79 -8.49
N THR A 664 8.14 12.62 -7.48
CA THR A 664 9.40 13.33 -7.28
C THR A 664 10.40 12.44 -6.55
N LYS A 665 11.61 12.93 -6.31
CA LYS A 665 12.64 12.23 -5.54
C LYS A 665 12.85 12.96 -4.21
N SER A 666 12.98 12.19 -3.12
CA SER A 666 13.17 12.74 -1.77
C SER A 666 14.06 11.79 -0.98
N ASP A 667 15.34 11.71 -1.33
CA ASP A 667 16.30 10.82 -0.70
C ASP A 667 17.37 11.58 0.06
N TYR A 668 17.97 10.91 1.06
CA TYR A 668 19.05 11.45 1.85
C TYR A 668 20.08 10.36 2.19
N CYS A 669 21.37 10.68 2.04
CA CYS A 669 22.46 9.81 2.46
C CYS A 669 23.04 10.30 3.80
N GLN A 670 22.92 9.50 4.85
CA GLN A 670 23.39 9.85 6.19
C GLN A 670 24.92 9.87 6.30
N VAL A 671 25.64 9.17 5.41
CA VAL A 671 27.12 9.13 5.42
C VAL A 671 27.74 10.44 4.97
N CYS A 672 27.18 11.10 3.96
CA CYS A 672 27.80 12.28 3.35
C CYS A 672 26.90 13.53 3.30
N GLY A 673 25.66 13.44 3.81
CA GLY A 673 24.69 14.53 3.78
C GLY A 673 24.17 14.86 2.38
N TRP A 674 24.23 13.91 1.42
CA TRP A 674 23.62 14.10 0.10
C TRP A 674 22.12 14.16 0.23
N ASP A 675 21.51 15.25 -0.22
CA ASP A 675 20.08 15.46 -0.34
C ASP A 675 19.75 15.53 -1.84
N GLY A 676 19.07 14.51 -2.36
CA GLY A 676 18.79 14.33 -3.78
C GLY A 676 18.61 12.85 -4.14
N GLU A 677 18.54 12.52 -5.42
CA GLU A 677 18.26 11.15 -5.89
C GLU A 677 19.42 10.18 -5.58
N ILE A 678 19.13 9.10 -4.86
CA ILE A 678 19.99 7.93 -4.71
C ILE A 678 19.72 6.99 -5.87
N GLN A 679 20.80 6.51 -6.49
CA GLN A 679 20.73 5.75 -7.73
C GLN A 679 20.62 4.25 -7.49
N ILE A 680 19.96 3.56 -8.44
CA ILE A 680 19.95 2.10 -8.51
C ILE A 680 21.04 1.66 -9.50
N VAL A 681 21.97 0.84 -9.02
CA VAL A 681 23.08 0.30 -9.82
C VAL A 681 23.07 -1.22 -9.78
N GLU A 682 23.68 -1.85 -10.77
CA GLU A 682 23.88 -3.30 -10.78
C GLU A 682 25.20 -3.65 -10.12
N ASP A 683 25.16 -4.58 -9.17
CA ASP A 683 26.31 -5.17 -8.52
C ASP A 683 26.16 -6.69 -8.41
N ASN A 684 27.06 -7.43 -9.04
CA ASN A 684 27.07 -8.89 -9.05
C ASN A 684 25.72 -9.54 -9.44
N GLY A 685 25.03 -8.95 -10.43
CA GLY A 685 23.74 -9.43 -10.91
C GLY A 685 22.54 -9.11 -10.00
N LYS A 686 22.72 -8.23 -9.02
CA LYS A 686 21.65 -7.68 -8.17
C LYS A 686 21.57 -6.18 -8.33
N LEU A 687 20.36 -5.65 -8.23
CA LEU A 687 20.13 -4.22 -8.17
C LEU A 687 20.26 -3.76 -6.72
N ILE A 688 21.10 -2.74 -6.50
CA ILE A 688 21.37 -2.15 -5.19
C ILE A 688 21.25 -0.63 -5.25
N TRP A 689 20.96 0.00 -4.11
CA TRP A 689 20.93 1.45 -3.97
C TRP A 689 22.33 1.97 -3.67
N LYS A 690 22.73 3.06 -4.34
CA LYS A 690 24.06 3.66 -4.20
C LYS A 690 24.00 5.18 -4.21
N CYS A 691 24.60 5.79 -3.20
CA CYS A 691 24.75 7.25 -3.14
C CYS A 691 25.69 7.74 -4.26
N PRO A 692 25.26 8.68 -5.12
CA PRO A 692 26.10 9.17 -6.21
C PRO A 692 27.30 10.00 -5.73
N LYS A 693 27.23 10.58 -4.53
CA LYS A 693 28.30 11.44 -3.97
C LYS A 693 29.41 10.67 -3.28
N CYS A 694 29.08 9.73 -2.38
CA CYS A 694 30.07 9.02 -1.57
C CYS A 694 30.19 7.53 -1.88
N GLY A 695 29.33 6.99 -2.74
CA GLY A 695 29.34 5.57 -3.10
C GLY A 695 28.77 4.64 -2.02
N ASN A 696 28.18 5.16 -0.93
CA ASN A 696 27.55 4.34 0.10
C ASN A 696 26.50 3.42 -0.52
N THR A 697 26.48 2.13 -0.12
CA THR A 697 25.52 1.11 -0.53
C THR A 697 24.78 0.49 0.66
N ASP A 698 25.09 0.94 1.87
CA ASP A 698 24.42 0.50 3.10
C ASP A 698 23.03 1.17 3.19
N GLN A 699 21.97 0.41 2.97
CA GLN A 699 20.60 0.92 3.01
C GLN A 699 20.17 1.41 4.39
N ASP A 700 20.75 0.89 5.48
CA ASP A 700 20.45 1.35 6.84
C ASP A 700 20.99 2.77 7.09
N LYS A 701 21.90 3.26 6.22
CA LYS A 701 22.46 4.62 6.22
C LYS A 701 21.96 5.49 5.09
N MET A 702 20.79 5.18 4.56
CA MET A 702 20.09 5.94 3.53
C MET A 702 18.62 6.07 3.88
N ASN A 703 18.05 7.23 3.60
CA ASN A 703 16.61 7.41 3.55
C ASN A 703 16.20 7.50 2.07
N VAL A 704 15.66 6.43 1.52
CA VAL A 704 15.19 6.37 0.14
C VAL A 704 13.69 6.30 0.15
N ALA A 705 13.03 7.23 -0.53
CA ALA A 705 11.58 7.26 -0.65
C ALA A 705 11.18 7.15 -2.13
N ARG A 706 10.33 6.18 -2.47
CA ARG A 706 9.80 5.99 -3.82
C ARG A 706 8.30 5.71 -3.79
N ARG A 707 7.62 6.25 -4.78
CA ARG A 707 6.22 5.87 -5.03
C ARG A 707 6.14 4.45 -5.56
N THR A 708 5.33 3.66 -4.91
CA THR A 708 4.98 2.32 -5.36
C THR A 708 3.46 2.16 -5.29
N CYS A 709 2.81 2.19 -6.44
CA CYS A 709 1.38 1.91 -6.54
C CYS A 709 0.46 2.82 -5.70
N GLY A 710 0.79 4.12 -5.60
CA GLY A 710 -0.05 5.10 -4.92
C GLY A 710 0.26 5.34 -3.45
N TYR A 711 1.32 4.74 -2.90
CA TYR A 711 1.86 5.03 -1.57
C TYR A 711 3.39 5.15 -1.63
N ILE A 712 4.00 5.64 -0.55
CA ILE A 712 5.45 5.79 -0.44
C ILE A 712 6.03 4.57 0.27
N GLY A 713 6.95 3.87 -0.42
CA GLY A 713 7.83 2.87 0.18
C GLY A 713 9.15 3.51 0.61
N THR A 714 9.68 3.12 1.76
CA THR A 714 10.85 3.76 2.36
C THR A 714 12.02 2.85 2.72
N GLN A 715 11.86 1.51 2.70
CA GLN A 715 12.89 0.62 3.21
C GLN A 715 13.25 -0.51 2.24
N PHE A 716 12.30 -1.37 1.89
CA PHE A 716 12.56 -2.63 1.19
C PHE A 716 11.76 -2.76 -0.09
N TRP A 717 12.42 -3.20 -1.16
CA TRP A 717 11.78 -3.51 -2.44
C TRP A 717 12.32 -4.82 -2.99
N ASN A 718 11.45 -5.65 -3.58
CA ASN A 718 11.90 -6.82 -4.33
C ASN A 718 12.65 -6.39 -5.60
N GLN A 719 13.45 -7.32 -6.17
CA GLN A 719 14.29 -7.02 -7.33
C GLN A 719 13.48 -6.59 -8.57
N GLY A 720 12.28 -7.13 -8.76
CA GLY A 720 11.41 -6.73 -9.86
C GLY A 720 10.90 -5.30 -9.68
N ARG A 721 10.51 -4.90 -8.46
CA ARG A 721 10.12 -3.51 -8.17
C ARG A 721 11.31 -2.56 -8.29
N THR A 722 12.48 -2.96 -7.81
CA THR A 722 13.70 -2.17 -7.95
C THR A 722 14.07 -1.97 -9.42
N GLN A 723 13.90 -3.01 -10.26
CA GLN A 723 14.09 -2.91 -11.71
C GLN A 723 13.06 -1.94 -12.33
N GLU A 724 11.80 -2.06 -11.98
CA GLU A 724 10.74 -1.17 -12.49
C GLU A 724 11.01 0.30 -12.14
N ILE A 725 11.42 0.59 -10.90
CA ILE A 725 11.78 1.95 -10.48
C ILE A 725 12.99 2.48 -11.26
N ARG A 726 14.01 1.65 -11.50
CA ARG A 726 15.17 2.03 -12.30
C ARG A 726 14.82 2.32 -13.75
N ASP A 727 13.92 1.52 -14.31
CA ASP A 727 13.55 1.57 -15.72
C ASP A 727 12.58 2.73 -16.05
N ARG A 728 12.07 3.47 -15.06
CA ARG A 728 11.13 4.58 -15.26
C ARG A 728 11.77 5.72 -16.04
N VAL A 729 11.15 6.11 -17.14
CA VAL A 729 11.50 7.34 -17.86
C VAL A 729 10.84 8.56 -17.23
N LEU A 730 11.48 9.72 -17.36
CA LEU A 730 10.92 11.00 -16.91
C LEU A 730 9.88 11.50 -17.93
N HIS A 731 8.82 12.13 -17.42
CA HIS A 731 7.73 12.67 -18.24
C HIS A 731 7.76 14.20 -18.38
N LEU A 732 8.64 14.90 -17.62
CA LEU A 732 8.87 16.34 -17.70
C LEU A 732 10.35 16.64 -17.96
#